data_9dd32de6811efb0f53387df64c73c18d
#
_entry.id   9dd32de6811efb0f53387df64c73c18d
#
_cell.length_a   1.000
_cell.length_b   1.000
_cell.length_c   1.000
_cell.angle_alpha   90.00
_cell.angle_beta   90.00
_cell.angle_gamma   90.00
#
_symmetry.space_group_name_H-M   'P 1'
#
loop_
_entity.id
_entity.type
_entity.pdbx_description
1 polymer ?
#
loop_
_entity_poly.entity_id
_entity_poly.type
_entity_poly.pdbx_seq_one_letter_code
_entity_poly.pdbx_strand_id
1 'polypeptide(L)'
;MFSAKAAQLNLNDMPLFVSTSVPPNIVVSMDDSGSMAWGFMPDVISSNWRETYYRSAHYNKIYYDPSVNYIAPNDSLGTPLADADYSNATRGYYYDTDHQESINLSTSFSAIYYHYHYELALLLDNAYVDSDCPSCALQPAYYYHFDDTLTGCTDTVANQSTDADCYSKVVINTDSYTGDGGTNNYGRTLAAEQNNFANWFQYYSIRGDAGKTALTRAFVPDSVSSAVRVGRQALNSGTTVRSGASSTQVSEFDAIERANFYSWINNVRTDGGTPLRSAAVRAGNYYTNLSAYRDIPSNSSSDAVSCRLNTHIMLTDGFYNGSFTDPSNFFTDDDTEEALPDGTAYNPGTTNQYIYPNDNSSSSLADIMWHYWASDLAPTLTDNLPPYYTEEIIGTPTDAQYWNPANDPASWQHMVSYMVSFGLTGSVPTTEAVYQNLLDGTSYITNDGVTSQTGWPGIGTDSGIADDLYHAGINGHGGFFNATDPNELVDAFKSITERIAARQSTASTVVANSGRISSGNLVYLASFDTEKWIGQLQAFEVSDGSGFDPDVETPATCDDQSFGTLCSEVWDAARENTSVTLPHGPRNVFTYDSTEVSGTPVGGIEFKWSSLNATQAALLDDGDGLGEARVNYLRGDDSNETENGGTFRSRRSLITDGDDTRVGPIVHSSPVYVGNGVDANGFREYAFTDTLESKSYTAFLTSIASRNPMIYAGGNDGMLHAFNAERTGGEEVFAYVPNEILKDIHELTESTFSAGAYVDGPISTLDVFYSGDWHSVLVGALRTGGKGFYALDITDPTETADEIAMWEFTDDNDADMGYSFGKAQLVKLNDGRWAAIVANGYNSTNEKAVLFVLDIEDGSIIKKFEV
;
A
#
# COMPACT_ATOMS: atom_id res chain seq x y z
N MET A 1 -17.43 43.81 -42.60
CA MET A 1 -16.75 42.52 -42.29
C MET A 1 -17.08 42.19 -40.85
N PHE A 2 -18.04 41.34 -40.60
CA PHE A 2 -18.34 40.81 -39.26
C PHE A 2 -17.49 39.60 -39.06
N SER A 3 -16.57 39.68 -38.11
CA SER A 3 -15.83 38.51 -37.63
C SER A 3 -16.76 37.67 -36.78
N ALA A 4 -17.17 36.53 -37.29
CA ALA A 4 -17.83 35.52 -36.47
C ALA A 4 -16.78 34.91 -35.57
N LYS A 5 -16.84 35.19 -34.26
CA LYS A 5 -16.17 34.35 -33.27
C LYS A 5 -16.93 33.02 -33.22
N ALA A 6 -16.26 31.95 -33.64
CA ALA A 6 -16.71 30.62 -33.34
C ALA A 6 -16.81 30.50 -31.81
N ALA A 7 -17.97 30.15 -31.29
CA ALA A 7 -18.10 29.77 -29.88
C ALA A 7 -17.22 28.54 -29.68
N GLN A 8 -16.37 28.60 -28.66
CA GLN A 8 -15.60 27.45 -28.20
C GLN A 8 -16.63 26.37 -27.79
N LEU A 9 -16.69 25.28 -28.56
CA LEU A 9 -17.36 24.08 -28.06
C LEU A 9 -16.51 23.59 -26.87
N ASN A 10 -17.09 23.57 -25.70
CA ASN A 10 -16.59 22.77 -24.60
C ASN A 10 -16.78 21.30 -25.00
N LEU A 11 -15.81 20.77 -25.71
CA LEU A 11 -15.59 19.34 -25.77
C LEU A 11 -15.01 18.99 -24.40
N ASN A 12 -15.67 18.08 -23.69
CA ASN A 12 -15.11 17.48 -22.50
C ASN A 12 -13.77 16.86 -22.90
N ASP A 13 -12.67 17.44 -22.46
CA ASP A 13 -11.31 16.90 -22.65
C ASP A 13 -11.05 15.65 -21.81
N MET A 14 -12.07 15.12 -21.15
CA MET A 14 -11.98 13.85 -20.41
C MET A 14 -12.51 12.73 -21.30
N PRO A 15 -11.73 11.65 -21.50
CA PRO A 15 -12.26 10.40 -22.07
C PRO A 15 -13.50 9.98 -21.30
N LEU A 16 -14.52 9.47 -21.98
CA LEU A 16 -15.82 9.11 -21.38
C LEU A 16 -15.71 8.04 -20.27
N PHE A 17 -14.55 7.44 -20.09
CA PHE A 17 -14.21 6.41 -19.08
C PHE A 17 -12.85 6.66 -18.46
N VAL A 18 -12.63 7.82 -17.87
CA VAL A 18 -11.73 7.90 -16.73
C VAL A 18 -12.61 7.66 -15.51
N SER A 19 -12.75 6.42 -15.08
CA SER A 19 -13.00 6.21 -13.69
C SER A 19 -11.74 6.67 -12.96
N THR A 20 -11.67 7.95 -12.62
CA THR A 20 -10.83 8.35 -11.50
C THR A 20 -11.18 7.36 -10.40
N SER A 21 -10.20 6.61 -9.91
CA SER A 21 -10.42 5.69 -8.80
C SER A 21 -11.19 6.47 -7.74
N VAL A 22 -12.41 6.04 -7.45
CA VAL A 22 -13.28 6.78 -6.51
C VAL A 22 -12.63 6.71 -5.15
N PRO A 23 -12.18 7.82 -4.55
CA PRO A 23 -11.51 7.79 -3.27
C PRO A 23 -12.35 7.05 -2.23
N PRO A 24 -11.88 5.95 -1.61
CA PRO A 24 -12.61 5.26 -0.56
C PRO A 24 -12.70 6.12 0.69
N ASN A 25 -13.73 5.87 1.45
CA ASN A 25 -13.88 6.42 2.78
C ASN A 25 -13.20 5.51 3.80
N ILE A 26 -12.38 6.07 4.68
CA ILE A 26 -11.76 5.39 5.81
C ILE A 26 -12.17 6.13 7.09
N VAL A 27 -12.82 5.46 8.02
CA VAL A 27 -13.06 5.96 9.38
C VAL A 27 -12.12 5.25 10.35
N VAL A 28 -11.27 6.01 11.02
CA VAL A 28 -10.36 5.50 12.05
C VAL A 28 -10.97 5.75 13.43
N SER A 29 -11.19 4.69 14.18
CA SER A 29 -11.60 4.72 15.59
C SER A 29 -10.42 4.36 16.47
N MET A 30 -9.97 5.30 17.29
CA MET A 30 -8.86 5.09 18.22
C MET A 30 -9.38 4.95 19.64
N ASP A 31 -8.88 3.96 20.34
CA ASP A 31 -9.16 3.78 21.77
C ASP A 31 -8.52 4.91 22.59
N ASP A 32 -9.38 5.56 23.38
CA ASP A 32 -9.04 6.59 24.35
C ASP A 32 -9.37 6.18 25.78
N SER A 33 -9.45 4.86 26.02
CA SER A 33 -9.70 4.30 27.36
C SER A 33 -8.49 4.43 28.30
N GLY A 34 -8.75 4.31 29.61
CA GLY A 34 -7.71 4.40 30.63
C GLY A 34 -6.62 3.33 30.53
N SER A 35 -6.90 2.16 29.93
CA SER A 35 -5.90 1.11 29.70
C SER A 35 -4.82 1.52 28.72
N MET A 36 -5.13 2.37 27.75
CA MET A 36 -4.14 2.95 26.83
C MET A 36 -3.05 3.77 27.55
N ALA A 37 -3.26 4.20 28.79
CA ALA A 37 -2.24 4.86 29.60
C ALA A 37 -1.26 3.89 30.28
N TRP A 38 -1.42 2.58 30.13
CA TRP A 38 -0.61 1.59 30.84
C TRP A 38 0.73 1.35 30.14
N GLY A 39 1.79 1.20 30.98
CA GLY A 39 3.14 0.83 30.57
C GLY A 39 3.41 -0.68 30.75
N PHE A 40 2.38 -1.50 30.62
CA PHE A 40 2.47 -2.97 30.70
C PHE A 40 1.50 -3.67 29.75
N MET A 41 1.90 -4.85 29.34
CA MET A 41 1.15 -5.73 28.44
C MET A 41 1.68 -7.17 28.57
N PRO A 42 0.78 -8.19 28.73
CA PRO A 42 -0.70 -8.14 28.80
C PRO A 42 -1.23 -7.68 30.16
N ASP A 43 -2.55 -7.52 30.28
CA ASP A 43 -3.23 -7.00 31.48
C ASP A 43 -2.97 -7.82 32.74
N VAL A 44 -2.85 -9.13 32.59
CA VAL A 44 -2.62 -10.07 33.71
C VAL A 44 -1.37 -9.76 34.53
N ILE A 45 -0.39 -9.05 33.97
CA ILE A 45 0.86 -8.72 34.65
C ILE A 45 0.77 -7.46 35.54
N SER A 46 -0.36 -6.79 35.57
CA SER A 46 -0.57 -5.55 36.33
C SER A 46 -0.18 -5.63 37.81
N SER A 47 -0.38 -6.76 38.45
CA SER A 47 -0.01 -6.98 39.87
C SER A 47 1.49 -7.11 40.10
N ASN A 48 2.28 -7.30 39.06
CA ASN A 48 3.69 -7.65 39.13
C ASN A 48 4.65 -6.48 38.88
N TRP A 49 4.16 -5.25 38.90
CA TRP A 49 4.93 -4.05 38.56
C TRP A 49 6.17 -3.80 39.44
N ARG A 50 6.22 -4.38 40.63
CA ARG A 50 7.37 -4.34 41.55
C ARG A 50 8.46 -5.35 41.22
N GLU A 51 8.14 -6.39 40.47
CA GLU A 51 9.00 -7.51 40.19
C GLU A 51 10.05 -7.18 39.11
N THR A 52 11.19 -7.89 39.19
CA THR A 52 12.30 -7.70 38.23
C THR A 52 11.87 -7.96 36.80
N TYR A 53 11.17 -9.05 36.55
CA TYR A 53 10.75 -9.49 35.23
C TYR A 53 9.74 -8.56 34.56
N TYR A 54 9.01 -7.73 35.31
CA TYR A 54 8.16 -6.68 34.75
C TYR A 54 8.97 -5.69 33.86
N ARG A 55 10.27 -5.55 34.11
CA ARG A 55 11.19 -4.66 33.36
C ARG A 55 11.97 -5.39 32.28
N SER A 56 11.36 -6.41 31.70
CA SER A 56 11.88 -7.17 30.56
C SER A 56 10.80 -7.30 29.51
N ALA A 57 11.12 -7.04 28.22
CA ALA A 57 10.22 -7.27 27.10
C ALA A 57 9.80 -8.75 26.95
N HIS A 58 10.59 -9.66 27.51
CA HIS A 58 10.24 -11.07 27.57
C HIS A 58 8.92 -11.30 28.30
N TYR A 59 8.67 -10.59 29.41
CA TYR A 59 7.48 -10.69 30.23
C TYR A 59 6.46 -9.57 29.97
N ASN A 60 6.94 -8.33 29.90
CA ASN A 60 6.16 -7.12 29.64
C ASN A 60 6.40 -6.64 28.21
N LYS A 61 5.51 -6.96 27.30
CA LYS A 61 5.69 -6.73 25.85
C LYS A 61 5.75 -5.26 25.44
N ILE A 62 5.25 -4.34 26.26
CA ILE A 62 5.40 -2.89 26.04
C ILE A 62 6.72 -2.33 26.57
N TYR A 63 7.44 -3.09 27.41
CA TYR A 63 8.72 -2.65 27.91
C TYR A 63 9.81 -2.72 26.84
N TYR A 64 10.90 -1.99 27.05
CA TYR A 64 12.01 -1.89 26.11
C TYR A 64 12.56 -3.27 25.71
N ASP A 65 12.53 -3.54 24.42
CA ASP A 65 13.18 -4.71 23.81
C ASP A 65 14.47 -4.28 23.10
N PRO A 66 15.64 -4.74 23.53
CA PRO A 66 16.89 -4.36 22.90
C PRO A 66 17.09 -4.98 21.51
N SER A 67 16.31 -5.97 21.10
CA SER A 67 16.33 -6.52 19.74
C SER A 67 15.64 -5.61 18.73
N VAL A 68 14.73 -4.75 19.21
CA VAL A 68 13.89 -3.85 18.40
C VAL A 68 14.59 -2.53 18.14
N ASN A 69 14.44 -1.99 16.92
CA ASN A 69 14.85 -0.63 16.59
C ASN A 69 13.64 0.31 16.66
N TYR A 70 13.61 1.16 17.69
CA TYR A 70 12.51 2.09 17.92
C TYR A 70 12.72 3.37 17.09
N ILE A 71 11.92 3.53 16.06
CA ILE A 71 11.99 4.65 15.12
C ILE A 71 11.04 5.75 15.59
N ALA A 72 11.49 7.01 15.58
CA ALA A 72 10.64 8.15 15.90
C ALA A 72 9.43 8.20 14.94
N PRO A 73 8.27 8.71 15.38
CA PRO A 73 7.09 8.89 14.53
C PRO A 73 7.34 9.92 13.43
N ASN A 74 6.44 9.96 12.44
CA ASN A 74 6.50 10.96 11.38
C ASN A 74 5.64 12.19 11.71
N ASP A 75 5.99 13.32 11.13
CA ASP A 75 5.12 14.47 11.03
C ASP A 75 4.07 14.28 9.90
N SER A 76 3.19 15.24 9.71
CA SER A 76 2.13 15.17 8.70
C SER A 76 2.62 15.25 7.25
N LEU A 77 3.90 15.54 7.03
CA LEU A 77 4.55 15.54 5.72
C LEU A 77 5.26 14.22 5.42
N GLY A 78 5.24 13.28 6.38
CA GLY A 78 5.95 12.00 6.27
C GLY A 78 7.41 12.07 6.73
N THR A 79 7.87 13.23 7.21
CA THR A 79 9.24 13.39 7.70
C THR A 79 9.36 12.79 9.10
N PRO A 80 10.33 11.90 9.37
CA PRO A 80 10.57 11.41 10.72
C PRO A 80 10.88 12.57 11.68
N LEU A 81 10.26 12.55 12.85
CA LEU A 81 10.64 13.46 13.93
C LEU A 81 12.08 13.17 14.36
N ALA A 82 12.71 14.15 15.01
CA ALA A 82 14.04 13.93 15.58
C ALA A 82 14.02 12.81 16.62
N ASP A 83 15.09 12.04 16.69
CA ASP A 83 15.29 11.08 17.77
C ASP A 83 15.20 11.76 19.13
N ALA A 84 14.65 11.05 20.11
CA ALA A 84 14.54 11.54 21.47
C ALA A 84 15.96 11.69 22.10
N ASP A 85 16.16 12.80 22.82
CA ASP A 85 17.42 13.07 23.52
C ASP A 85 17.49 12.28 24.84
N TYR A 86 18.44 11.33 24.94
CA TYR A 86 18.63 10.50 26.12
C TYR A 86 18.88 11.31 27.40
N SER A 87 19.48 12.48 27.29
CA SER A 87 19.73 13.37 28.42
C SER A 87 18.56 14.28 28.75
N ASN A 88 17.57 14.35 27.87
CA ASN A 88 16.42 15.27 27.98
C ASN A 88 15.15 14.68 27.30
N ALA A 89 14.90 13.39 27.52
CA ALA A 89 13.74 12.72 26.94
C ALA A 89 12.43 13.21 27.56
N THR A 90 11.42 13.44 26.73
CA THR A 90 10.07 13.77 27.20
C THR A 90 9.21 12.51 27.30
N ARG A 91 8.11 12.53 28.03
CA ARG A 91 7.12 11.47 28.04
C ARG A 91 6.04 11.80 27.05
N GLY A 92 6.02 11.06 25.94
CA GLY A 92 4.97 11.14 24.94
C GLY A 92 5.10 12.31 23.95
N TYR A 93 4.11 12.37 23.07
CA TYR A 93 4.03 13.26 21.93
C TYR A 93 3.45 14.62 22.23
N TYR A 94 3.73 15.39 23.20
CA TYR A 94 2.83 16.48 23.53
C TYR A 94 3.12 17.81 22.86
N TYR A 95 2.09 18.35 22.20
CA TYR A 95 1.96 19.74 21.81
C TYR A 95 1.55 20.66 22.98
N ASP A 96 1.18 20.11 24.12
CA ASP A 96 0.87 20.91 25.30
C ASP A 96 2.19 21.34 25.97
N THR A 97 2.54 22.61 25.76
CA THR A 97 3.75 23.24 26.28
C THR A 97 3.76 23.34 27.80
N ASP A 98 2.63 23.12 28.45
CA ASP A 98 2.49 23.35 29.90
C ASP A 98 2.89 22.10 30.72
N HIS A 99 3.10 20.93 30.08
CA HIS A 99 3.35 19.65 30.75
C HIS A 99 4.54 18.85 30.20
N GLN A 100 5.44 19.47 29.45
CA GLN A 100 6.66 18.81 28.93
C GLN A 100 7.76 18.77 30.02
N GLU A 101 7.61 17.87 30.98
CA GLU A 101 8.74 17.55 31.85
C GLU A 101 9.72 16.62 31.15
N SER A 102 10.96 17.05 31.07
CA SER A 102 12.05 16.26 30.52
C SER A 102 12.77 15.47 31.60
N ILE A 103 13.22 14.29 31.24
CA ILE A 103 13.91 13.35 32.12
C ILE A 103 15.30 13.06 31.56
N ASN A 104 16.31 13.13 32.41
CA ASN A 104 17.62 12.64 32.08
C ASN A 104 17.69 11.13 32.33
N LEU A 105 17.61 10.35 31.27
CA LEU A 105 17.61 8.89 31.33
C LEU A 105 18.97 8.30 31.83
N SER A 106 20.03 9.10 31.80
CA SER A 106 21.31 8.66 32.36
C SER A 106 21.36 8.61 33.91
N THR A 107 20.36 9.25 34.57
CA THR A 107 20.34 9.37 36.03
C THR A 107 18.99 9.15 36.69
N SER A 108 17.91 9.41 35.97
CA SER A 108 16.61 9.65 36.60
C SER A 108 15.47 8.82 35.98
N PHE A 109 15.82 7.69 35.34
CA PHE A 109 14.83 6.78 34.80
C PHE A 109 14.11 6.01 35.90
N SER A 110 12.81 5.85 35.75
CA SER A 110 11.98 4.88 36.45
C SER A 110 11.02 4.21 35.45
N ALA A 111 10.79 2.91 35.58
CA ALA A 111 9.86 2.19 34.72
C ALA A 111 8.43 2.73 34.86
N ILE A 112 7.73 2.83 33.74
CA ILE A 112 6.37 3.36 33.70
C ILE A 112 5.40 2.22 34.02
N TYR A 113 4.50 2.47 34.97
CA TYR A 113 3.36 1.60 35.22
C TYR A 113 2.10 2.16 34.58
N TYR A 114 1.89 3.51 34.72
CA TYR A 114 0.70 4.19 34.31
C TYR A 114 1.01 5.66 34.00
N HIS A 115 0.49 6.20 32.95
CA HIS A 115 0.74 7.58 32.55
C HIS A 115 -0.49 8.26 31.96
N TYR A 116 -1.16 9.12 32.76
CA TYR A 116 -2.19 10.00 32.24
C TYR A 116 -1.60 11.21 31.52
N HIS A 117 -2.25 11.60 30.45
CA HIS A 117 -1.85 12.67 29.55
C HIS A 117 -1.70 14.06 30.21
N TYR A 118 -2.40 14.33 31.29
CA TYR A 118 -2.43 15.66 31.95
C TYR A 118 -2.08 15.66 33.44
N GLU A 119 -1.80 14.52 33.99
CA GLU A 119 -1.37 14.35 35.39
C GLU A 119 0.05 13.81 35.49
N LEU A 120 0.95 14.35 34.68
CA LEU A 120 2.37 13.96 34.66
C LEU A 120 3.04 14.04 36.06
N ALA A 121 2.58 14.98 36.86
CA ALA A 121 3.08 15.18 38.21
C ALA A 121 2.94 13.95 39.13
N LEU A 122 1.95 13.09 38.89
CA LEU A 122 1.71 11.92 39.75
C LEU A 122 2.66 10.76 39.50
N LEU A 123 3.25 10.66 38.32
CA LEU A 123 4.14 9.54 37.95
C LEU A 123 5.61 9.85 38.13
N LEU A 124 5.96 11.12 38.12
CA LEU A 124 7.28 11.63 38.46
C LEU A 124 7.42 11.90 39.93
N ASP A 125 6.31 11.91 40.65
CA ASP A 125 6.36 12.16 42.08
C ASP A 125 7.08 10.98 42.74
N ASN A 126 7.98 11.33 43.65
CA ASN A 126 8.73 10.39 44.54
C ASN A 126 7.82 9.45 45.35
N ALA A 127 6.50 9.55 45.22
CA ALA A 127 5.52 8.65 45.82
C ALA A 127 5.66 7.18 45.41
N TYR A 128 6.31 6.91 44.26
CA TYR A 128 6.62 5.54 43.83
C TYR A 128 8.03 5.09 44.18
N VAL A 129 8.79 5.88 44.93
CA VAL A 129 9.95 5.37 45.64
C VAL A 129 9.44 4.63 46.90
N ASP A 130 8.81 3.50 46.65
CA ASP A 130 8.40 2.60 47.71
C ASP A 130 9.67 1.98 48.32
N SER A 131 9.84 2.07 49.62
CA SER A 131 10.96 1.42 50.33
C SER A 131 11.00 -0.09 50.06
N ASP A 132 9.89 -0.67 49.65
CA ASP A 132 9.72 -2.08 49.35
C ASP A 132 10.00 -2.43 47.87
N CYS A 133 10.35 -1.43 47.01
CA CYS A 133 10.74 -1.61 45.63
C CYS A 133 12.08 -0.94 45.32
N PRO A 134 13.22 -1.53 45.65
CA PRO A 134 14.53 -0.95 45.34
C PRO A 134 14.75 -0.70 43.84
N SER A 135 14.09 -1.48 42.99
CA SER A 135 14.13 -1.33 41.54
C SER A 135 13.28 -0.17 41.03
N CYS A 136 12.42 0.43 41.86
CA CYS A 136 11.60 1.60 41.51
C CYS A 136 12.31 2.93 41.71
N ALA A 137 13.50 2.95 42.38
CA ALA A 137 14.27 4.17 42.59
C ALA A 137 14.77 4.75 41.27
N LEU A 138 14.84 6.10 41.19
CA LEU A 138 15.43 6.79 40.04
C LEU A 138 16.90 6.34 39.88
N GLN A 139 17.24 5.92 38.68
CA GLN A 139 18.55 5.36 38.34
C GLN A 139 18.82 5.54 36.84
N PRO A 140 20.06 5.24 36.36
CA PRO A 140 20.28 5.19 34.91
C PRO A 140 19.35 4.19 34.23
N ALA A 141 18.95 4.48 33.00
CA ALA A 141 18.09 3.62 32.19
C ALA A 141 18.59 2.20 32.11
N TYR A 142 17.72 1.24 32.21
CA TYR A 142 18.05 -0.18 32.26
C TYR A 142 16.88 -1.02 31.76
N TYR A 143 17.23 -2.28 31.44
CA TYR A 143 16.28 -3.36 31.18
C TYR A 143 16.79 -4.66 31.77
N TYR A 144 15.93 -5.68 31.82
CA TYR A 144 16.32 -7.02 32.19
C TYR A 144 16.26 -7.93 30.96
N HIS A 145 17.35 -8.62 30.71
CA HIS A 145 17.47 -9.63 29.67
C HIS A 145 17.14 -11.00 30.30
N PHE A 146 16.23 -11.73 29.67
CA PHE A 146 15.90 -13.11 29.99
C PHE A 146 16.94 -14.03 29.36
N ASP A 147 17.45 -15.01 30.14
CA ASP A 147 18.44 -15.97 29.71
C ASP A 147 17.89 -17.40 29.83
N ASP A 148 17.44 -17.96 28.73
CA ASP A 148 16.89 -19.31 28.60
C ASP A 148 17.95 -20.42 28.69
N THR A 149 19.24 -20.05 28.68
CA THR A 149 20.36 -21.00 28.82
C THR A 149 20.61 -21.40 30.27
N LEU A 150 20.08 -20.65 31.24
CA LEU A 150 20.23 -20.95 32.65
C LEU A 150 19.33 -22.13 33.07
N THR A 151 19.83 -22.94 33.97
CA THR A 151 19.13 -24.15 34.45
C THR A 151 17.82 -23.78 35.15
N GLY A 152 16.71 -24.24 34.65
CA GLY A 152 15.36 -23.95 35.15
C GLY A 152 14.69 -22.74 34.55
N CYS A 153 15.36 -22.01 33.63
CA CYS A 153 14.86 -20.83 32.97
C CYS A 153 14.27 -21.18 31.59
N THR A 154 13.38 -22.14 31.51
CA THR A 154 12.73 -22.53 30.28
C THR A 154 11.29 -21.98 30.27
N ASP A 155 10.96 -21.23 29.19
CA ASP A 155 9.60 -20.84 28.93
C ASP A 155 8.81 -21.99 28.32
N THR A 156 7.59 -22.14 28.81
CA THR A 156 6.54 -22.87 28.09
C THR A 156 5.47 -21.88 27.65
N VAL A 157 4.77 -22.16 26.56
CA VAL A 157 3.68 -21.33 26.04
C VAL A 157 2.63 -20.92 27.09
N ALA A 158 2.51 -21.69 28.16
CA ALA A 158 1.56 -21.47 29.26
C ALA A 158 2.16 -20.76 30.50
N ASN A 159 3.49 -20.62 30.62
CA ASN A 159 4.14 -20.04 31.78
C ASN A 159 5.39 -19.27 31.38
N GLN A 160 5.26 -17.96 31.30
CA GLN A 160 6.42 -17.07 31.27
C GLN A 160 7.17 -17.20 32.59
N SER A 161 8.49 -17.34 32.51
CA SER A 161 9.29 -17.51 33.73
C SER A 161 9.21 -16.25 34.59
N THR A 162 8.75 -16.41 35.82
CA THR A 162 8.71 -15.37 36.87
C THR A 162 9.87 -15.52 37.85
N ASP A 163 10.81 -16.43 37.58
CA ASP A 163 12.00 -16.59 38.43
C ASP A 163 12.97 -15.44 38.16
N ALA A 164 13.22 -14.60 39.15
CA ALA A 164 14.10 -13.45 39.08
C ALA A 164 15.55 -13.83 38.71
N ASP A 165 15.98 -15.05 39.04
CA ASP A 165 17.33 -15.54 38.74
C ASP A 165 17.53 -15.80 37.23
N CYS A 166 16.47 -15.88 36.44
CA CYS A 166 16.51 -16.00 34.99
C CYS A 166 16.72 -14.65 34.28
N TYR A 167 16.79 -13.56 35.00
CA TYR A 167 16.84 -12.21 34.43
C TYR A 167 18.11 -11.47 34.87
N SER A 168 18.93 -11.06 33.93
CA SER A 168 20.12 -10.25 34.15
C SER A 168 19.88 -8.78 33.86
N LYS A 169 20.29 -7.89 34.79
CA LYS A 169 20.12 -6.43 34.61
C LYS A 169 21.16 -5.86 33.68
N VAL A 170 20.73 -5.15 32.64
CA VAL A 170 21.59 -4.38 31.76
C VAL A 170 21.32 -2.89 32.00
N VAL A 171 22.33 -2.13 32.39
CA VAL A 171 22.26 -0.68 32.60
C VAL A 171 22.89 0.04 31.41
N ILE A 172 22.16 0.97 30.80
CA ILE A 172 22.59 1.69 29.59
C ILE A 172 23.52 2.87 30.02
N ASN A 173 24.75 2.54 30.41
CA ASN A 173 25.78 3.52 30.78
C ASN A 173 27.18 3.03 30.36
N THR A 174 28.23 3.83 30.64
CA THR A 174 29.61 3.56 30.20
C THR A 174 30.22 2.31 30.85
N ASP A 175 29.72 1.86 32.00
CA ASP A 175 30.43 0.86 32.84
C ASP A 175 29.95 -0.57 32.59
N SER A 176 28.74 -0.78 32.10
CA SER A 176 28.12 -2.12 32.00
C SER A 176 27.71 -2.52 30.58
N TYR A 177 27.95 -1.65 29.62
CA TYR A 177 27.39 -1.81 28.27
C TYR A 177 28.30 -2.55 27.29
N THR A 178 29.60 -2.58 27.52
CA THR A 178 30.56 -3.09 26.53
C THR A 178 30.86 -4.58 26.74
N GLY A 179 30.28 -5.42 25.87
CA GLY A 179 30.90 -6.66 25.49
C GLY A 179 32.19 -6.41 24.67
N ASP A 180 32.99 -7.41 24.44
CA ASP A 180 34.19 -7.35 23.60
C ASP A 180 33.85 -6.78 22.22
N GLY A 181 34.28 -5.56 21.94
CA GLY A 181 34.09 -4.91 20.64
C GLY A 181 33.35 -3.58 20.65
N GLY A 182 32.83 -3.09 21.78
CA GLY A 182 32.22 -1.77 21.94
C GLY A 182 30.76 -1.70 21.47
N THR A 183 30.12 -2.84 21.17
CA THR A 183 28.70 -2.99 20.86
C THR A 183 28.04 -3.99 21.80
N ASN A 184 26.72 -3.89 21.97
CA ASN A 184 25.92 -4.89 22.69
C ASN A 184 25.71 -6.16 21.86
N ASN A 185 25.01 -7.16 22.42
CA ASN A 185 24.68 -8.42 21.74
C ASN A 185 23.81 -8.22 20.46
N TYR A 186 23.26 -7.04 20.26
CA TYR A 186 22.41 -6.66 19.13
C TYR A 186 23.14 -5.72 18.13
N GLY A 187 24.46 -5.58 18.24
CA GLY A 187 25.28 -4.80 17.33
C GLY A 187 25.26 -3.28 17.52
N ARG A 188 24.59 -2.76 18.56
CA ARG A 188 24.53 -1.31 18.83
C ARG A 188 25.67 -0.82 19.70
N THR A 189 26.23 0.34 19.35
CA THR A 189 27.12 1.11 20.24
C THR A 189 26.32 1.67 21.41
N LEU A 190 27.00 2.09 22.48
CA LEU A 190 26.35 2.74 23.63
C LEU A 190 25.48 3.94 23.20
N ALA A 191 25.98 4.79 22.31
CA ALA A 191 25.24 5.96 21.83
C ALA A 191 23.99 5.55 21.03
N ALA A 192 24.09 4.54 20.16
CA ALA A 192 22.95 4.04 19.41
C ALA A 192 21.90 3.40 20.32
N GLU A 193 22.32 2.68 21.37
CA GLU A 193 21.39 2.12 22.35
C GLU A 193 20.72 3.19 23.21
N GLN A 194 21.45 4.24 23.59
CA GLN A 194 20.90 5.37 24.29
C GLN A 194 19.80 6.06 23.47
N ASN A 195 20.04 6.28 22.17
CA ASN A 195 19.02 6.83 21.27
C ASN A 195 17.82 5.88 21.12
N ASN A 196 18.07 4.59 20.92
CA ASN A 196 17.03 3.59 20.80
C ASN A 196 16.13 3.52 22.04
N PHE A 197 16.74 3.52 23.23
CA PHE A 197 16.02 3.56 24.49
C PHE A 197 15.24 4.86 24.68
N ALA A 198 15.81 6.00 24.30
CA ALA A 198 15.15 7.30 24.40
C ALA A 198 13.92 7.35 23.47
N ASN A 199 14.03 6.83 22.24
CA ASN A 199 12.91 6.71 21.31
C ASN A 199 11.80 5.81 21.88
N TRP A 200 12.16 4.64 22.41
CA TRP A 200 11.19 3.80 23.10
C TRP A 200 10.51 4.55 24.24
N PHE A 201 11.27 5.19 25.12
CA PHE A 201 10.75 5.87 26.28
C PHE A 201 9.76 6.98 25.91
N GLN A 202 10.07 7.76 24.90
CA GLN A 202 9.28 8.91 24.47
C GLN A 202 8.06 8.50 23.64
N TYR A 203 8.17 7.48 22.78
CA TYR A 203 7.19 7.24 21.73
C TYR A 203 6.46 5.88 21.83
N TYR A 204 6.90 4.99 22.75
CA TYR A 204 6.38 3.62 22.79
C TYR A 204 6.13 3.07 24.20
N SER A 205 6.50 3.79 25.24
CA SER A 205 6.54 3.25 26.60
C SER A 205 5.19 3.03 27.27
N ILE A 206 4.10 3.50 26.66
CA ILE A 206 2.71 3.17 27.02
C ILE A 206 1.94 2.79 25.75
N ARG A 207 0.84 2.03 25.92
CA ARG A 207 0.03 1.54 24.79
C ARG A 207 -0.49 2.66 23.90
N GLY A 208 -0.95 3.77 24.49
CA GLY A 208 -1.46 4.93 23.77
C GLY A 208 -0.41 5.61 22.89
N ASP A 209 0.83 5.77 23.40
CA ASP A 209 1.91 6.34 22.59
C ASP A 209 2.36 5.39 21.49
N ALA A 210 2.42 4.08 21.74
CA ALA A 210 2.67 3.08 20.72
C ALA A 210 1.59 3.12 19.60
N GLY A 211 0.31 3.22 19.98
CA GLY A 211 -0.81 3.35 19.03
C GLY A 211 -0.73 4.63 18.19
N LYS A 212 -0.41 5.77 18.82
CA LYS A 212 -0.19 7.04 18.10
C LYS A 212 0.98 6.95 17.14
N THR A 213 2.09 6.35 17.57
CA THR A 213 3.27 6.13 16.73
C THR A 213 2.93 5.28 15.52
N ALA A 214 2.21 4.17 15.74
CA ALA A 214 1.81 3.27 14.66
C ALA A 214 0.95 4.00 13.62
N LEU A 215 -0.07 4.75 14.05
CA LEU A 215 -0.92 5.51 13.14
C LEU A 215 -0.14 6.57 12.36
N THR A 216 0.75 7.33 13.02
CA THR A 216 1.53 8.39 12.35
C THR A 216 2.60 7.84 11.41
N ARG A 217 3.09 6.61 11.64
CA ARG A 217 4.02 5.93 10.73
C ARG A 217 3.32 5.25 9.55
N ALA A 218 2.05 4.86 9.70
CA ALA A 218 1.30 4.20 8.64
C ALA A 218 0.57 5.21 7.72
N PHE A 219 0.07 6.33 8.25
CA PHE A 219 -0.72 7.31 7.48
C PHE A 219 0.14 8.43 6.86
N VAL A 220 1.33 8.08 6.39
CA VAL A 220 2.24 9.00 5.67
C VAL A 220 1.82 9.19 4.21
N PRO A 221 2.27 10.29 3.54
CA PRO A 221 1.92 10.56 2.14
C PRO A 221 2.20 9.41 1.18
N ASP A 222 3.28 8.67 1.41
CA ASP A 222 3.71 7.57 0.53
C ASP A 222 2.86 6.31 0.70
N SER A 223 2.29 6.09 1.88
CA SER A 223 1.43 4.93 2.17
C SER A 223 -0.05 5.23 1.96
N VAL A 224 -0.49 6.45 2.34
CA VAL A 224 -1.90 6.88 2.21
C VAL A 224 -1.94 8.17 1.41
N SER A 225 -2.18 8.03 0.13
CA SER A 225 -2.21 9.14 -0.82
C SER A 225 -3.43 10.07 -0.59
N SER A 226 -3.46 11.21 -1.28
CA SER A 226 -4.64 12.08 -1.34
C SER A 226 -5.83 11.44 -2.06
N ALA A 227 -5.65 10.26 -2.67
CA ALA A 227 -6.71 9.50 -3.33
C ALA A 227 -7.61 8.71 -2.35
N VAL A 228 -7.54 8.95 -1.04
CA VAL A 228 -8.46 8.42 -0.04
C VAL A 228 -9.14 9.55 0.73
N ARG A 229 -10.23 9.24 1.41
CA ARG A 229 -10.95 10.18 2.27
C ARG A 229 -10.96 9.64 3.70
N VAL A 230 -10.51 10.45 4.66
CA VAL A 230 -10.35 10.02 6.05
C VAL A 230 -11.29 10.77 6.97
N GLY A 231 -11.97 10.01 7.81
CA GLY A 231 -12.67 10.48 9.00
C GLY A 231 -12.09 9.83 10.25
N ARG A 232 -12.33 10.41 11.41
CA ARG A 232 -11.75 9.95 12.68
C ARG A 232 -12.69 10.10 13.84
N GLN A 233 -12.54 9.25 14.83
CA GLN A 233 -13.20 9.33 16.12
C GLN A 233 -12.37 8.67 17.22
N ALA A 234 -12.47 9.16 18.46
CA ALA A 234 -12.08 8.38 19.63
C ALA A 234 -13.31 7.63 20.20
N LEU A 235 -13.11 6.55 20.95
CA LEU A 235 -14.23 5.75 21.46
C LEU A 235 -15.21 6.58 22.30
N ASN A 236 -14.70 7.52 23.11
CA ASN A 236 -15.49 8.35 24.02
C ASN A 236 -15.86 9.73 23.45
N SER A 237 -15.52 10.04 22.20
CA SER A 237 -15.60 11.39 21.63
C SER A 237 -16.99 11.85 21.18
N GLY A 238 -18.04 11.34 21.70
CA GLY A 238 -19.40 11.83 21.41
C GLY A 238 -20.08 11.12 20.22
N THR A 239 -20.95 11.85 19.49
CA THR A 239 -21.93 11.22 18.58
C THR A 239 -21.57 11.27 17.09
N THR A 240 -20.42 11.79 16.70
CA THR A 240 -20.11 12.09 15.28
C THR A 240 -18.70 11.69 14.87
N VAL A 241 -18.56 11.12 13.67
CA VAL A 241 -17.30 10.98 12.94
C VAL A 241 -16.86 12.37 12.46
N ARG A 242 -15.57 12.68 12.53
CA ARG A 242 -15.03 14.00 12.20
C ARG A 242 -13.94 13.94 11.14
N SER A 243 -13.87 14.98 10.33
CA SER A 243 -12.68 15.41 9.58
C SER A 243 -12.45 16.91 9.78
N GLY A 244 -11.23 17.40 9.59
CA GLY A 244 -10.92 18.80 9.86
C GLY A 244 -11.11 19.24 11.32
N ALA A 245 -10.89 20.49 11.61
CA ALA A 245 -11.02 21.05 12.97
C ALA A 245 -12.49 21.12 13.46
N SER A 246 -13.46 21.19 12.55
CA SER A 246 -14.87 21.42 12.85
C SER A 246 -15.88 20.65 11.97
N SER A 247 -15.42 19.82 11.05
CA SER A 247 -16.27 19.03 10.16
C SER A 247 -16.75 17.74 10.84
N THR A 248 -17.93 17.26 10.46
CA THR A 248 -18.53 15.98 10.90
C THR A 248 -18.56 14.94 9.78
N GLN A 249 -17.65 15.00 8.84
CA GLN A 249 -17.64 14.21 7.60
C GLN A 249 -16.23 13.71 7.30
N VAL A 250 -16.11 12.69 6.45
CA VAL A 250 -14.82 12.32 5.83
C VAL A 250 -14.41 13.39 4.82
N SER A 251 -13.12 13.60 4.64
CA SER A 251 -12.55 14.52 3.64
C SER A 251 -11.39 13.88 2.92
N GLU A 252 -11.07 14.36 1.72
CA GLU A 252 -9.83 13.99 1.02
C GLU A 252 -8.64 14.16 1.95
N PHE A 253 -7.75 13.18 1.95
CA PHE A 253 -6.60 13.15 2.84
C PHE A 253 -5.44 13.96 2.27
N ASP A 254 -5.74 15.22 1.93
CA ASP A 254 -4.76 16.20 1.47
C ASP A 254 -3.81 16.64 2.61
N ALA A 255 -2.87 17.51 2.32
CA ALA A 255 -1.90 17.99 3.31
C ALA A 255 -2.57 18.69 4.52
N ILE A 256 -3.71 19.34 4.31
CA ILE A 256 -4.45 20.04 5.38
C ILE A 256 -5.16 19.03 6.28
N GLU A 257 -5.88 18.07 5.68
CA GLU A 257 -6.60 17.07 6.46
C GLU A 257 -5.63 16.11 7.17
N ARG A 258 -4.50 15.77 6.54
CA ARG A 258 -3.43 15.00 7.19
C ARG A 258 -2.88 15.76 8.40
N ALA A 259 -2.59 17.04 8.29
CA ALA A 259 -2.16 17.85 9.44
C ALA A 259 -3.22 17.87 10.57
N ASN A 260 -4.51 17.97 10.22
CA ASN A 260 -5.61 17.87 11.18
C ASN A 260 -5.70 16.48 11.84
N PHE A 261 -5.49 15.41 11.08
CA PHE A 261 -5.48 14.03 11.58
C PHE A 261 -4.34 13.80 12.57
N TYR A 262 -3.12 14.22 12.24
CA TYR A 262 -1.96 14.14 13.13
C TYR A 262 -2.15 15.00 14.40
N SER A 263 -2.68 16.21 14.26
CA SER A 263 -3.03 17.03 15.42
C SER A 263 -4.06 16.34 16.31
N TRP A 264 -5.06 15.68 15.74
CA TRP A 264 -6.04 14.91 16.51
C TRP A 264 -5.39 13.71 17.22
N ILE A 265 -4.60 12.88 16.54
CA ILE A 265 -3.89 11.74 17.15
C ILE A 265 -3.11 12.21 18.38
N ASN A 266 -2.34 13.30 18.23
CA ASN A 266 -1.51 13.85 19.31
C ASN A 266 -2.34 14.33 20.51
N ASN A 267 -3.59 14.74 20.30
CA ASN A 267 -4.48 15.24 21.33
C ASN A 267 -5.48 14.20 21.87
N VAL A 268 -5.46 12.95 21.41
CA VAL A 268 -6.28 11.88 22.00
C VAL A 268 -5.82 11.63 23.43
N ARG A 269 -6.76 11.69 24.37
CA ARG A 269 -6.52 11.46 25.80
C ARG A 269 -6.93 10.04 26.17
N THR A 270 -6.21 9.45 27.10
CA THR A 270 -6.38 8.05 27.54
C THR A 270 -7.03 7.99 28.93
N ASP A 271 -8.24 8.50 29.05
CA ASP A 271 -8.95 8.64 30.34
C ASP A 271 -10.42 8.18 30.32
N GLY A 272 -10.86 7.61 29.20
CA GLY A 272 -12.24 7.14 28.99
C GLY A 272 -12.51 5.71 29.39
N GLY A 273 -13.75 5.26 29.16
CA GLY A 273 -14.11 3.85 29.10
C GLY A 273 -13.81 3.25 27.74
N THR A 274 -14.23 1.99 27.51
CA THR A 274 -13.99 1.26 26.26
C THR A 274 -15.32 0.94 25.54
N PRO A 275 -16.08 1.92 25.03
CA PRO A 275 -17.38 1.70 24.39
C PRO A 275 -17.25 1.32 22.90
N LEU A 276 -16.53 0.22 22.58
CA LEU A 276 -16.26 -0.23 21.19
C LEU A 276 -17.53 -0.35 20.36
N ARG A 277 -18.55 -1.02 20.89
CA ARG A 277 -19.85 -1.22 20.20
C ARG A 277 -20.51 0.11 19.79
N SER A 278 -20.50 1.09 20.70
CA SER A 278 -21.03 2.42 20.39
C SER A 278 -20.21 3.18 19.33
N ALA A 279 -18.89 2.99 19.32
CA ALA A 279 -18.03 3.57 18.29
C ALA A 279 -18.24 2.91 16.93
N ALA A 280 -18.40 1.59 16.91
CA ALA A 280 -18.76 0.81 15.72
C ALA A 280 -20.07 1.30 15.07
N VAL A 281 -21.11 1.44 15.89
CA VAL A 281 -22.42 1.96 15.45
C VAL A 281 -22.30 3.39 14.91
N ARG A 282 -21.50 4.25 15.51
CA ARG A 282 -21.28 5.61 14.97
C ARG A 282 -20.61 5.59 13.58
N ALA A 283 -19.63 4.70 13.37
CA ALA A 283 -18.98 4.55 12.07
C ALA A 283 -19.95 4.03 11.02
N GLY A 284 -20.70 2.95 11.31
CA GLY A 284 -21.68 2.39 10.41
C GLY A 284 -22.83 3.39 10.09
N ASN A 285 -23.40 4.02 11.10
CA ASN A 285 -24.43 5.06 10.91
C ASN A 285 -23.95 6.27 10.11
N TYR A 286 -22.66 6.57 10.11
CA TYR A 286 -22.12 7.59 9.21
C TYR A 286 -22.29 7.18 7.75
N TYR A 287 -22.06 5.92 7.42
CA TYR A 287 -22.17 5.38 6.07
C TYR A 287 -23.62 5.16 5.59
N THR A 288 -24.61 5.21 6.46
CA THR A 288 -26.03 5.28 6.02
C THR A 288 -26.41 6.66 5.49
N ASN A 289 -25.53 7.65 5.60
CA ASN A 289 -25.79 9.01 5.14
C ASN A 289 -25.22 9.23 3.73
N LEU A 290 -26.04 9.67 2.79
CA LEU A 290 -25.64 9.99 1.42
C LEU A 290 -24.46 10.98 1.35
N SER A 291 -24.22 11.78 2.38
CA SER A 291 -23.05 12.67 2.41
C SER A 291 -21.71 11.90 2.35
N ALA A 292 -21.66 10.66 2.83
CA ALA A 292 -20.48 9.83 2.73
C ALA A 292 -20.11 9.49 1.28
N TYR A 293 -21.10 9.41 0.41
CA TYR A 293 -20.93 9.03 -1.00
C TYR A 293 -20.71 10.21 -1.94
N ARG A 294 -21.00 11.44 -1.52
CA ARG A 294 -20.85 12.63 -2.37
C ARG A 294 -19.39 13.00 -2.57
N ASP A 295 -19.06 13.51 -3.76
CA ASP A 295 -17.72 14.04 -4.05
C ASP A 295 -17.35 15.19 -3.12
N ILE A 296 -18.29 16.09 -2.86
CA ILE A 296 -18.16 17.12 -1.83
C ILE A 296 -19.18 16.82 -0.74
N PRO A 297 -18.79 16.16 0.37
CA PRO A 297 -19.73 15.71 1.41
C PRO A 297 -20.59 16.81 2.01
N SER A 298 -20.07 18.02 2.12
CA SER A 298 -20.78 19.20 2.65
C SER A 298 -21.77 19.83 1.66
N ASN A 299 -21.70 19.45 0.37
CA ASN A 299 -22.56 20.00 -0.68
C ASN A 299 -23.69 19.03 -1.03
N SER A 300 -24.91 19.34 -0.60
CA SER A 300 -26.08 18.51 -0.87
C SER A 300 -26.47 18.42 -2.34
N SER A 301 -25.88 19.25 -3.20
CA SER A 301 -26.09 19.26 -4.66
C SER A 301 -24.99 18.57 -5.44
N SER A 302 -23.92 18.07 -4.78
CA SER A 302 -22.91 17.26 -5.46
C SER A 302 -23.44 15.85 -5.67
N ASP A 303 -23.02 15.21 -6.77
CA ASP A 303 -23.42 13.86 -7.11
C ASP A 303 -22.90 12.85 -6.06
N ALA A 304 -23.70 11.84 -5.79
CA ALA A 304 -23.32 10.72 -4.94
C ALA A 304 -22.75 9.61 -5.83
N VAL A 305 -21.59 9.09 -5.44
CA VAL A 305 -20.86 8.06 -6.18
C VAL A 305 -21.18 6.70 -5.58
N SER A 306 -21.86 5.86 -6.33
CA SER A 306 -22.39 4.57 -5.88
C SER A 306 -21.30 3.50 -5.66
N CYS A 307 -20.18 3.56 -6.39
CA CYS A 307 -19.05 2.62 -6.27
C CYS A 307 -18.01 3.03 -5.22
N ARG A 308 -18.36 3.87 -4.23
CA ARG A 308 -17.44 4.33 -3.18
C ARG A 308 -17.34 3.30 -2.05
N LEU A 309 -16.18 2.72 -1.89
CA LEU A 309 -15.87 1.79 -0.80
C LEU A 309 -15.86 2.51 0.55
N ASN A 310 -16.41 1.88 1.60
CA ASN A 310 -16.39 2.40 2.96
C ASN A 310 -15.67 1.42 3.90
N THR A 311 -14.70 1.95 4.62
CA THR A 311 -13.84 1.16 5.51
C THR A 311 -13.85 1.73 6.91
N HIS A 312 -13.89 0.85 7.90
CA HIS A 312 -13.72 1.17 9.31
C HIS A 312 -12.48 0.48 9.86
N ILE A 313 -11.61 1.23 10.52
CA ILE A 313 -10.43 0.70 11.23
C ILE A 313 -10.61 1.00 12.71
N MET A 314 -10.63 -0.01 13.56
CA MET A 314 -10.78 0.13 15.00
C MET A 314 -9.54 -0.37 15.73
N LEU A 315 -8.87 0.51 16.46
CA LEU A 315 -7.76 0.18 17.35
C LEU A 315 -8.24 0.16 18.80
N THR A 316 -7.92 -0.92 19.53
CA THR A 316 -8.17 -1.05 20.98
C THR A 316 -7.11 -1.92 21.66
N ASP A 317 -6.84 -1.61 22.92
CA ASP A 317 -6.01 -2.42 23.82
C ASP A 317 -6.82 -3.09 24.93
N GLY A 318 -8.14 -2.87 24.95
CA GLY A 318 -8.97 -3.23 26.08
C GLY A 318 -10.24 -3.99 25.70
N PHE A 319 -10.78 -4.68 26.72
CA PHE A 319 -12.08 -5.30 26.63
C PHE A 319 -13.16 -4.23 26.70
N TYR A 320 -14.14 -4.29 25.80
CA TYR A 320 -15.22 -3.32 25.86
C TYR A 320 -16.01 -3.44 27.17
N ASN A 321 -16.35 -2.28 27.70
CA ASN A 321 -17.07 -2.16 28.96
C ASN A 321 -18.33 -1.28 28.81
N GLY A 322 -19.15 -1.26 29.86
CA GLY A 322 -20.38 -0.49 29.87
C GLY A 322 -21.59 -1.24 29.27
N SER A 323 -22.79 -0.77 29.60
CA SER A 323 -24.00 -1.29 29.01
C SER A 323 -24.17 -0.78 27.59
N PHE A 324 -24.28 -1.66 26.62
CA PHE A 324 -24.75 -1.37 25.29
C PHE A 324 -26.20 -1.82 25.18
N THR A 325 -27.05 -0.97 24.61
CA THR A 325 -28.43 -1.33 24.30
C THR A 325 -28.61 -1.13 22.82
N ASP A 326 -28.91 -2.18 22.11
CA ASP A 326 -29.27 -2.11 20.71
C ASP A 326 -30.45 -1.14 20.55
N PRO A 327 -30.35 -0.08 19.77
CA PRO A 327 -31.40 0.89 19.55
C PRO A 327 -32.57 0.28 18.77
N SER A 328 -33.38 -0.54 19.41
CA SER A 328 -34.63 -1.10 18.87
C SER A 328 -34.56 -2.43 18.15
N ASN A 329 -33.64 -3.33 18.51
CA ASN A 329 -33.34 -4.57 17.76
C ASN A 329 -33.04 -4.23 16.29
N PHE A 330 -32.18 -3.26 16.10
CA PHE A 330 -31.84 -2.74 14.78
C PHE A 330 -30.83 -3.64 14.06
N PHE A 331 -29.96 -4.31 14.83
CA PHE A 331 -28.94 -5.15 14.22
C PHE A 331 -29.51 -6.51 13.83
N THR A 332 -29.15 -6.93 12.63
CA THR A 332 -29.36 -8.30 12.18
C THR A 332 -28.35 -9.17 12.94
N ASP A 333 -28.86 -10.17 13.62
CA ASP A 333 -28.10 -11.17 14.35
C ASP A 333 -27.49 -12.15 13.34
N ASP A 334 -26.16 -12.38 13.38
CA ASP A 334 -25.46 -13.31 12.49
C ASP A 334 -25.88 -14.78 12.70
N ASP A 335 -26.59 -15.08 13.78
CA ASP A 335 -27.23 -16.38 14.04
C ASP A 335 -28.56 -16.55 13.28
N THR A 336 -29.07 -15.56 12.54
CA THR A 336 -30.41 -15.56 11.92
C THR A 336 -30.31 -15.67 10.38
N GLU A 337 -31.14 -16.58 9.81
CA GLU A 337 -31.26 -16.67 8.32
C GLU A 337 -31.78 -15.36 7.75
N GLU A 338 -31.10 -14.87 6.68
CA GLU A 338 -31.52 -13.69 5.94
C GLU A 338 -31.15 -13.76 4.46
N ALA A 339 -31.73 -12.87 3.67
CA ALA A 339 -31.33 -12.65 2.28
C ALA A 339 -30.50 -11.38 2.17
N LEU A 340 -29.26 -11.50 1.63
CA LEU A 340 -28.42 -10.35 1.34
C LEU A 340 -29.02 -9.46 0.24
N PRO A 341 -28.58 -8.22 0.07
CA PRO A 341 -29.12 -7.30 -0.92
C PRO A 341 -29.06 -7.80 -2.38
N ASP A 342 -28.07 -8.62 -2.74
CA ASP A 342 -27.99 -9.30 -4.04
C ASP A 342 -28.91 -10.51 -4.19
N GLY A 343 -29.69 -10.85 -3.15
CA GLY A 343 -30.58 -12.00 -3.10
C GLY A 343 -29.93 -13.32 -2.68
N THR A 344 -28.62 -13.34 -2.40
CA THR A 344 -27.92 -14.51 -1.86
C THR A 344 -28.47 -14.86 -0.47
N ALA A 345 -28.79 -16.12 -0.24
CA ALA A 345 -29.34 -16.57 1.05
C ALA A 345 -28.21 -16.86 2.05
N TYR A 346 -28.23 -16.17 3.17
CA TYR A 346 -27.43 -16.51 4.33
C TYR A 346 -28.18 -17.52 5.20
N ASN A 347 -27.57 -18.66 5.49
CA ASN A 347 -28.14 -19.73 6.30
C ASN A 347 -27.10 -20.18 7.34
N PRO A 348 -27.08 -19.57 8.52
CA PRO A 348 -26.12 -19.89 9.58
C PRO A 348 -26.12 -21.40 9.88
N GLY A 349 -24.93 -21.98 10.06
CA GLY A 349 -24.79 -23.41 10.31
C GLY A 349 -24.79 -24.31 9.05
N THR A 350 -24.67 -23.72 7.85
CA THR A 350 -24.38 -24.47 6.60
C THR A 350 -22.89 -24.42 6.23
N THR A 351 -22.45 -25.34 5.39
CA THR A 351 -21.06 -25.39 4.90
C THR A 351 -20.64 -24.03 4.32
N ASN A 352 -19.44 -23.59 4.59
CA ASN A 352 -18.82 -22.29 4.28
C ASN A 352 -19.38 -21.09 5.06
N GLN A 353 -20.44 -21.24 5.85
CA GLN A 353 -21.06 -20.16 6.62
C GLN A 353 -20.94 -20.37 8.15
N TYR A 354 -20.31 -21.46 8.60
CA TYR A 354 -20.14 -21.77 10.02
C TYR A 354 -19.28 -20.76 10.78
N ILE A 355 -18.46 -20.02 10.07
CA ILE A 355 -17.52 -19.07 10.68
C ILE A 355 -18.21 -17.77 11.17
N TYR A 356 -19.37 -17.43 10.63
CA TYR A 356 -20.08 -16.19 10.96
C TYR A 356 -20.90 -16.26 12.25
N PRO A 357 -21.74 -17.31 12.49
CA PRO A 357 -22.61 -17.38 13.66
C PRO A 357 -21.92 -17.99 14.91
N ASN A 358 -22.69 -18.11 15.99
CA ASN A 358 -22.42 -18.92 17.19
C ASN A 358 -21.63 -18.25 18.31
N ASP A 359 -21.85 -16.98 18.58
CA ASP A 359 -21.37 -16.34 19.81
C ASP A 359 -22.41 -16.32 20.95
N ASN A 360 -23.64 -16.80 20.72
CA ASN A 360 -24.78 -16.80 21.64
C ASN A 360 -25.14 -15.41 22.18
N SER A 361 -24.93 -14.35 21.41
CA SER A 361 -25.27 -12.98 21.75
C SER A 361 -25.96 -12.33 20.56
N SER A 362 -26.91 -11.46 20.79
CA SER A 362 -27.59 -10.70 19.73
C SER A 362 -27.14 -9.23 19.64
N SER A 363 -26.03 -8.89 20.26
CA SER A 363 -25.47 -7.53 20.24
C SER A 363 -23.97 -7.51 20.55
N SER A 364 -23.26 -8.50 20.07
CA SER A 364 -21.81 -8.57 20.07
C SER A 364 -21.22 -7.50 19.13
N LEU A 365 -19.94 -7.33 19.12
CA LEU A 365 -19.28 -6.47 18.13
C LEU A 365 -19.34 -7.12 16.73
N ALA A 366 -19.31 -8.47 16.70
CA ALA A 366 -19.45 -9.24 15.47
C ALA A 366 -20.81 -9.05 14.80
N ASP A 367 -21.94 -9.08 15.56
CA ASP A 367 -23.28 -8.77 15.06
C ASP A 367 -23.34 -7.35 14.43
N ILE A 368 -22.72 -6.38 15.09
CA ILE A 368 -22.71 -5.00 14.60
C ILE A 368 -21.96 -4.92 13.27
N MET A 369 -20.81 -5.61 13.13
CA MET A 369 -20.05 -5.61 11.87
C MET A 369 -20.76 -6.38 10.78
N TRP A 370 -21.38 -7.53 11.10
CA TRP A 370 -22.25 -8.26 10.20
C TRP A 370 -23.37 -7.37 9.64
N HIS A 371 -24.12 -6.70 10.53
CA HIS A 371 -25.21 -5.81 10.10
C HIS A 371 -24.75 -4.76 9.08
N TYR A 372 -23.63 -4.06 9.33
CA TYR A 372 -23.14 -3.01 8.42
C TYR A 372 -22.45 -3.54 7.17
N TRP A 373 -22.12 -4.81 7.13
CA TRP A 373 -21.68 -5.48 5.91
C TRP A 373 -22.85 -6.08 5.14
N ALA A 374 -23.74 -6.81 5.78
CA ALA A 374 -24.84 -7.53 5.16
C ALA A 374 -26.00 -6.63 4.69
N SER A 375 -26.03 -5.38 5.11
CA SER A 375 -27.09 -4.42 4.75
C SER A 375 -26.62 -3.42 3.68
N ASP A 376 -27.53 -3.09 2.76
CA ASP A 376 -27.32 -1.95 1.86
C ASP A 376 -27.49 -0.63 2.64
N LEU A 377 -26.37 0.08 2.84
CA LEU A 377 -26.31 1.33 3.61
C LEU A 377 -26.79 2.55 2.83
N ALA A 378 -26.95 2.43 1.53
CA ALA A 378 -27.41 3.54 0.66
C ALA A 378 -28.41 3.06 -0.42
N PRO A 379 -29.58 2.52 -0.06
CA PRO A 379 -30.52 1.84 -0.96
C PRO A 379 -31.13 2.73 -2.05
N THR A 380 -30.72 3.97 -2.13
CA THR A 380 -31.10 4.91 -3.23
C THR A 380 -30.02 5.02 -4.30
N LEU A 381 -28.86 4.42 -4.09
CA LEU A 381 -27.78 4.31 -5.06
C LEU A 381 -27.84 2.95 -5.75
N THR A 382 -27.18 2.84 -6.88
CA THR A 382 -27.07 1.56 -7.61
C THR A 382 -26.01 0.68 -6.95
N ASP A 383 -26.28 -0.61 -6.81
CA ASP A 383 -25.38 -1.62 -6.27
C ASP A 383 -24.31 -1.99 -7.30
N ASN A 384 -23.23 -1.24 -7.33
CA ASN A 384 -22.16 -1.39 -8.30
C ASN A 384 -20.75 -1.23 -7.67
N LEU A 385 -20.61 -1.57 -6.38
CA LEU A 385 -19.29 -1.75 -5.81
C LEU A 385 -18.61 -2.94 -6.50
N PRO A 386 -17.33 -2.81 -6.89
CA PRO A 386 -16.59 -3.93 -7.44
C PRO A 386 -16.35 -4.97 -6.33
N PRO A 387 -16.74 -6.24 -6.51
CA PRO A 387 -16.41 -7.30 -5.58
C PRO A 387 -14.90 -7.46 -5.47
N TYR A 388 -14.43 -7.85 -4.29
CA TYR A 388 -13.02 -8.15 -4.05
C TYR A 388 -12.85 -9.63 -3.68
N TYR A 389 -11.93 -10.31 -4.37
CA TYR A 389 -11.55 -11.69 -4.09
C TYR A 389 -10.04 -11.76 -3.94
N THR A 390 -9.58 -12.60 -3.01
CA THR A 390 -8.15 -12.87 -2.80
C THR A 390 -7.56 -13.80 -3.85
N GLU A 391 -8.41 -14.39 -4.68
CA GLU A 391 -8.06 -15.26 -5.79
C GLU A 391 -8.88 -14.88 -7.03
N GLU A 392 -8.40 -15.22 -8.20
CA GLU A 392 -9.14 -14.96 -9.43
C GLU A 392 -10.41 -15.81 -9.51
N ILE A 393 -11.53 -15.19 -9.85
CA ILE A 393 -12.82 -15.86 -10.03
C ILE A 393 -13.04 -16.15 -11.52
N ILE A 394 -12.93 -17.40 -11.91
CA ILE A 394 -13.25 -17.83 -13.28
C ILE A 394 -14.73 -18.18 -13.35
N GLY A 395 -15.52 -17.28 -13.91
CA GLY A 395 -16.97 -17.44 -14.01
C GLY A 395 -17.71 -16.97 -12.77
N THR A 396 -18.76 -17.70 -12.36
CA THR A 396 -19.50 -17.37 -11.11
C THR A 396 -18.75 -17.90 -9.90
N PRO A 397 -18.57 -17.09 -8.83
CA PRO A 397 -17.93 -17.55 -7.60
C PRO A 397 -18.60 -18.82 -7.06
N THR A 398 -17.82 -19.74 -6.56
CA THR A 398 -18.34 -20.89 -5.80
C THR A 398 -18.85 -20.45 -4.42
N ASP A 399 -19.69 -21.23 -3.75
CA ASP A 399 -20.15 -20.96 -2.39
C ASP A 399 -18.96 -20.76 -1.43
N ALA A 400 -17.88 -21.52 -1.58
CA ALA A 400 -16.68 -21.38 -0.75
C ALA A 400 -15.96 -20.05 -0.99
N GLN A 401 -15.90 -19.57 -2.23
CA GLN A 401 -15.33 -18.26 -2.57
C GLN A 401 -16.20 -17.11 -2.10
N TYR A 402 -17.51 -17.22 -2.31
CA TYR A 402 -18.46 -16.17 -1.89
C TYR A 402 -18.46 -15.99 -0.37
N TRP A 403 -18.48 -17.08 0.40
CA TRP A 403 -18.54 -17.04 1.86
C TRP A 403 -17.18 -17.06 2.57
N ASN A 404 -16.08 -16.93 1.84
CA ASN A 404 -14.78 -16.77 2.47
C ASN A 404 -14.64 -15.34 3.04
N PRO A 405 -14.45 -15.15 4.36
CA PRO A 405 -14.35 -13.82 4.97
C PRO A 405 -13.17 -12.97 4.48
N ALA A 406 -12.16 -13.59 3.85
CA ALA A 406 -11.06 -12.86 3.23
C ALA A 406 -11.48 -12.16 1.93
N ASN A 407 -12.58 -12.60 1.32
CA ASN A 407 -13.19 -12.02 0.14
C ASN A 407 -14.30 -11.03 0.53
N ASP A 408 -14.70 -10.19 -0.39
CA ASP A 408 -15.79 -9.24 -0.23
C ASP A 408 -16.65 -9.24 -1.50
N PRO A 409 -17.63 -10.15 -1.59
CA PRO A 409 -18.45 -10.33 -2.78
C PRO A 409 -19.52 -9.23 -2.97
N ALA A 410 -19.69 -8.35 -1.97
CA ALA A 410 -20.78 -7.41 -1.90
C ALA A 410 -20.71 -6.33 -2.99
N SER A 411 -21.74 -6.22 -3.80
CA SER A 411 -21.89 -5.14 -4.79
C SER A 411 -22.68 -3.93 -4.26
N TRP A 412 -23.40 -4.09 -3.15
CA TRP A 412 -24.14 -3.03 -2.46
C TRP A 412 -23.24 -2.16 -1.59
N GLN A 413 -23.71 -0.98 -1.17
CA GLN A 413 -22.96 -0.09 -0.31
C GLN A 413 -22.95 -0.60 1.12
N HIS A 414 -21.79 -1.04 1.61
CA HIS A 414 -21.59 -1.65 2.94
C HIS A 414 -20.35 -1.07 3.63
N MET A 415 -20.03 -1.55 4.82
CA MET A 415 -18.85 -1.16 5.59
C MET A 415 -17.93 -2.36 5.81
N VAL A 416 -16.72 -2.29 5.24
CA VAL A 416 -15.64 -3.24 5.53
C VAL A 416 -14.92 -2.84 6.81
N SER A 417 -14.70 -3.79 7.74
CA SER A 417 -14.20 -3.47 9.08
C SER A 417 -12.91 -4.21 9.42
N TYR A 418 -11.87 -3.45 9.76
CA TYR A 418 -10.59 -3.96 10.25
C TYR A 418 -10.48 -3.76 11.75
N MET A 419 -10.27 -4.84 12.48
CA MET A 419 -10.09 -4.83 13.92
C MET A 419 -8.62 -4.98 14.27
N VAL A 420 -8.08 -4.02 15.00
CA VAL A 420 -6.69 -4.03 15.46
C VAL A 420 -6.70 -4.10 16.98
N SER A 421 -6.24 -5.21 17.54
CA SER A 421 -6.05 -5.36 18.98
C SER A 421 -4.58 -5.17 19.35
N PHE A 422 -4.36 -4.63 20.54
CA PHE A 422 -3.02 -4.43 21.05
C PHE A 422 -2.86 -5.10 22.41
N GLY A 423 -2.20 -6.27 22.42
CA GLY A 423 -1.91 -7.03 23.62
C GLY A 423 -3.07 -7.84 24.21
N LEU A 424 -4.17 -7.99 23.49
CA LEU A 424 -5.29 -8.82 23.93
C LEU A 424 -5.07 -10.29 23.57
N THR A 425 -5.50 -11.18 24.45
CA THR A 425 -5.44 -12.62 24.21
C THR A 425 -6.83 -13.21 24.41
N GLY A 426 -7.41 -13.69 23.30
CA GLY A 426 -8.63 -14.48 23.33
C GLY A 426 -8.40 -15.95 23.65
N SER A 427 -9.45 -16.74 23.69
CA SER A 427 -9.39 -18.19 23.82
C SER A 427 -9.24 -18.89 22.46
N VAL A 428 -9.61 -18.25 21.36
CA VAL A 428 -9.51 -18.76 19.99
C VAL A 428 -8.11 -18.50 19.43
N PRO A 429 -7.35 -19.56 19.07
CA PRO A 429 -6.05 -19.35 18.40
C PRO A 429 -6.23 -18.74 17.00
N THR A 430 -5.43 -17.74 16.68
CA THR A 430 -5.44 -17.06 15.37
C THR A 430 -4.56 -17.78 14.31
N THR A 431 -4.61 -19.11 14.30
CA THR A 431 -3.86 -19.94 13.35
C THR A 431 -4.69 -20.36 12.15
N GLU A 432 -4.07 -20.57 11.01
CA GLU A 432 -4.75 -21.05 9.79
C GLU A 432 -5.57 -22.32 10.06
N ALA A 433 -5.01 -23.27 10.82
CA ALA A 433 -5.73 -24.52 11.14
C ALA A 433 -7.05 -24.27 11.94
N VAL A 434 -7.07 -23.31 12.84
CA VAL A 434 -8.28 -22.94 13.59
C VAL A 434 -9.24 -22.15 12.71
N TYR A 435 -8.74 -21.28 11.86
CA TYR A 435 -9.54 -20.58 10.86
C TYR A 435 -10.29 -21.57 9.94
N GLN A 436 -9.62 -22.59 9.44
CA GLN A 436 -10.25 -23.65 8.65
C GLN A 436 -11.28 -24.47 9.48
N ASN A 437 -10.99 -24.75 10.75
CA ASN A 437 -11.97 -25.40 11.63
C ASN A 437 -13.25 -24.57 11.85
N LEU A 438 -13.11 -23.24 11.95
CA LEU A 438 -14.25 -22.32 12.04
C LEU A 438 -15.06 -22.33 10.75
N LEU A 439 -14.41 -22.27 9.57
CA LEU A 439 -15.08 -22.37 8.27
C LEU A 439 -15.84 -23.69 8.11
N ASP A 440 -15.26 -24.79 8.55
CA ASP A 440 -15.83 -26.14 8.42
C ASP A 440 -16.84 -26.48 9.53
N GLY A 441 -17.00 -25.62 10.54
CA GLY A 441 -17.83 -25.90 11.71
C GLY A 441 -17.30 -27.06 12.58
N THR A 442 -16.00 -27.31 12.56
CA THR A 442 -15.35 -28.38 13.32
C THR A 442 -14.70 -27.85 14.60
N SER A 443 -14.42 -28.76 15.54
CA SER A 443 -13.85 -28.36 16.83
C SER A 443 -12.34 -28.11 16.74
N TYR A 444 -11.86 -27.19 17.53
CA TYR A 444 -10.46 -26.85 17.72
C TYR A 444 -10.08 -26.84 19.21
N ILE A 445 -8.80 -26.78 19.54
CA ILE A 445 -8.31 -26.62 20.91
C ILE A 445 -8.01 -25.14 21.15
N THR A 446 -8.56 -24.62 22.25
CA THR A 446 -8.37 -23.23 22.66
C THR A 446 -6.92 -22.95 23.10
N ASN A 447 -6.57 -21.66 23.28
CA ASN A 447 -5.24 -21.21 23.70
C ASN A 447 -4.77 -21.79 25.05
N ASP A 448 -5.67 -22.38 25.86
CA ASP A 448 -5.31 -23.11 27.11
C ASP A 448 -4.67 -24.48 26.82
N GLY A 449 -4.66 -24.94 25.58
CA GLY A 449 -4.08 -26.20 25.12
C GLY A 449 -4.87 -27.47 25.51
N VAL A 450 -6.04 -27.35 26.12
CA VAL A 450 -6.84 -28.50 26.64
C VAL A 450 -8.32 -28.43 26.33
N THR A 451 -8.92 -27.25 26.27
CA THR A 451 -10.36 -27.10 26.02
C THR A 451 -10.68 -27.24 24.53
N SER A 452 -11.64 -28.09 24.21
CA SER A 452 -12.19 -28.25 22.88
C SER A 452 -13.40 -27.32 22.70
N GLN A 453 -13.37 -26.47 21.67
CA GLN A 453 -14.41 -25.50 21.32
C GLN A 453 -14.89 -25.76 19.89
N THR A 454 -16.15 -25.43 19.59
CA THR A 454 -16.71 -25.40 18.24
C THR A 454 -17.43 -24.06 18.09
N GLY A 455 -17.19 -23.34 16.97
CA GLY A 455 -17.68 -21.98 16.79
C GLY A 455 -17.04 -20.98 17.77
N TRP A 456 -17.62 -19.80 17.87
CA TRP A 456 -17.09 -18.73 18.71
C TRP A 456 -17.50 -18.89 20.18
N PRO A 457 -16.63 -18.52 21.14
CA PRO A 457 -17.03 -18.48 22.55
C PRO A 457 -17.91 -17.27 22.83
N GLY A 458 -18.81 -17.41 23.80
CA GLY A 458 -19.68 -16.30 24.20
C GLY A 458 -18.94 -15.16 24.90
N ILE A 459 -19.43 -13.95 24.74
CA ILE A 459 -18.84 -12.67 25.20
C ILE A 459 -18.94 -12.42 26.72
N GLY A 460 -19.24 -13.45 27.51
CA GLY A 460 -19.40 -13.34 28.97
C GLY A 460 -18.11 -13.29 29.78
N THR A 461 -16.95 -13.38 29.16
CA THR A 461 -15.62 -13.37 29.79
C THR A 461 -14.69 -12.41 29.01
N ASP A 462 -13.61 -11.94 29.66
CA ASP A 462 -12.63 -11.08 29.01
C ASP A 462 -12.01 -11.74 27.76
N SER A 463 -11.69 -13.04 27.83
CA SER A 463 -11.19 -13.77 26.67
C SER A 463 -12.25 -13.87 25.55
N GLY A 464 -13.52 -14.07 25.89
CA GLY A 464 -14.60 -14.09 24.91
C GLY A 464 -14.84 -12.71 24.27
N ILE A 465 -14.62 -11.62 25.00
CA ILE A 465 -14.64 -10.26 24.44
C ILE A 465 -13.45 -10.02 23.47
N ALA A 466 -12.28 -10.58 23.78
CA ALA A 466 -11.15 -10.52 22.85
C ALA A 466 -11.41 -11.36 21.58
N ASP A 467 -12.07 -12.51 21.72
CA ASP A 467 -12.50 -13.35 20.61
C ASP A 467 -13.58 -12.66 19.75
N ASP A 468 -14.47 -11.86 20.35
CA ASP A 468 -15.48 -11.06 19.64
C ASP A 468 -14.83 -9.98 18.73
N LEU A 469 -13.65 -9.45 19.07
CA LEU A 469 -12.88 -8.58 18.17
C LEU A 469 -12.39 -9.33 16.92
N TYR A 470 -11.94 -10.58 17.11
CA TYR A 470 -11.53 -11.42 15.99
C TYR A 470 -12.74 -11.75 15.10
N HIS A 471 -13.84 -12.18 15.72
CA HIS A 471 -15.11 -12.48 15.06
C HIS A 471 -15.65 -11.25 14.30
N ALA A 472 -15.59 -10.06 14.89
CA ALA A 472 -15.98 -8.81 14.24
C ALA A 472 -15.14 -8.47 13.01
N GLY A 473 -13.86 -8.80 13.01
CA GLY A 473 -12.98 -8.68 11.84
C GLY A 473 -13.37 -9.63 10.71
N ILE A 474 -13.82 -10.83 11.04
CA ILE A 474 -14.36 -11.84 10.11
C ILE A 474 -15.68 -11.34 9.51
N ASN A 475 -16.65 -10.99 10.36
CA ASN A 475 -18.00 -10.57 9.94
C ASN A 475 -18.00 -9.26 9.17
N GLY A 476 -16.99 -8.41 9.40
CA GLY A 476 -16.78 -7.17 8.63
C GLY A 476 -15.97 -7.33 7.37
N HIS A 477 -15.55 -8.52 6.95
CA HIS A 477 -14.79 -8.82 5.74
C HIS A 477 -13.48 -8.02 5.54
N GLY A 478 -12.96 -7.39 6.60
CA GLY A 478 -11.69 -6.67 6.59
C GLY A 478 -10.55 -7.50 7.18
N GLY A 479 -10.79 -8.05 8.35
CA GLY A 479 -9.84 -8.90 9.06
C GLY A 479 -9.50 -8.43 10.47
N PHE A 480 -8.78 -9.27 11.17
CA PHE A 480 -8.31 -9.05 12.54
C PHE A 480 -6.80 -9.06 12.59
N PHE A 481 -6.23 -8.07 13.27
CA PHE A 481 -4.80 -7.91 13.49
C PHE A 481 -4.54 -7.82 14.98
N ASN A 482 -3.82 -8.81 15.52
CA ASN A 482 -3.45 -8.83 16.92
C ASN A 482 -1.97 -8.51 17.07
N ALA A 483 -1.66 -7.27 17.42
CA ALA A 483 -0.30 -6.85 17.69
C ALA A 483 0.09 -7.16 19.14
N THR A 484 1.17 -7.87 19.34
CA THR A 484 1.73 -8.22 20.66
C THR A 484 2.87 -7.31 21.08
N ASP A 485 3.40 -6.53 20.15
CA ASP A 485 4.41 -5.51 20.38
C ASP A 485 4.17 -4.25 19.52
N PRO A 486 4.86 -3.12 19.79
CA PRO A 486 4.64 -1.88 19.08
C PRO A 486 4.99 -1.89 17.58
N ASN A 487 5.90 -2.74 17.11
CA ASN A 487 6.24 -2.80 15.68
C ASN A 487 5.20 -3.59 14.91
N GLU A 488 4.73 -4.72 15.46
CA GLU A 488 3.61 -5.47 14.89
C GLU A 488 2.39 -4.56 14.71
N LEU A 489 2.18 -3.60 15.62
CA LEU A 489 1.10 -2.62 15.49
C LEU A 489 1.30 -1.68 14.29
N VAL A 490 2.53 -1.23 14.03
CA VAL A 490 2.86 -0.43 12.82
C VAL A 490 2.61 -1.25 11.55
N ASP A 491 3.06 -2.50 11.55
CA ASP A 491 2.94 -3.39 10.39
C ASP A 491 1.46 -3.76 10.12
N ALA A 492 0.65 -3.93 11.18
CA ALA A 492 -0.79 -4.11 11.05
C ALA A 492 -1.46 -2.95 10.31
N PHE A 493 -1.17 -1.69 10.69
CA PHE A 493 -1.74 -0.54 10.01
C PHE A 493 -1.24 -0.39 8.57
N LYS A 494 0.03 -0.69 8.28
CA LYS A 494 0.54 -0.71 6.90
C LYS A 494 -0.19 -1.75 6.06
N SER A 495 -0.29 -2.99 6.55
CA SER A 495 -1.04 -4.05 5.85
C SER A 495 -2.49 -3.67 5.59
N ILE A 496 -3.16 -2.99 6.53
CA ILE A 496 -4.53 -2.51 6.32
C ILE A 496 -4.58 -1.45 5.22
N THR A 497 -3.67 -0.47 5.24
CA THR A 497 -3.63 0.57 4.20
C THR A 497 -3.33 -0.01 2.82
N GLU A 498 -2.45 -1.00 2.73
CA GLU A 498 -2.16 -1.76 1.51
C GLU A 498 -3.38 -2.55 1.01
N ARG A 499 -4.11 -3.25 1.90
CA ARG A 499 -5.35 -3.96 1.53
C ARG A 499 -6.44 -3.00 1.04
N ILE A 500 -6.59 -1.83 1.65
CA ILE A 500 -7.53 -0.80 1.18
C ILE A 500 -7.09 -0.28 -0.20
N ALA A 501 -5.80 -0.06 -0.42
CA ALA A 501 -5.26 0.34 -1.71
C ALA A 501 -5.45 -0.76 -2.77
N ALA A 502 -5.24 -2.03 -2.43
CA ALA A 502 -5.46 -3.17 -3.32
C ALA A 502 -6.92 -3.27 -3.78
N ARG A 503 -7.89 -3.06 -2.89
CA ARG A 503 -9.31 -2.99 -3.24
C ARG A 503 -9.65 -1.80 -4.16
N GLN A 504 -8.84 -0.73 -4.17
CA GLN A 504 -8.95 0.38 -5.13
C GLN A 504 -8.27 0.07 -6.46
N SER A 505 -7.16 -0.66 -6.44
CA SER A 505 -6.23 -0.82 -7.56
C SER A 505 -6.67 -1.86 -8.59
N THR A 506 -7.82 -2.52 -8.42
CA THR A 506 -8.39 -3.35 -9.50
C THR A 506 -8.65 -2.57 -10.78
N ALA A 507 -8.40 -1.27 -10.82
CA ALA A 507 -8.40 -0.45 -12.02
C ALA A 507 -7.36 0.68 -11.94
N SER A 508 -6.06 0.35 -12.02
CA SER A 508 -5.05 1.36 -12.35
C SER A 508 -5.20 1.72 -13.83
N THR A 509 -5.20 2.96 -14.15
CA THR A 509 -5.23 3.61 -15.47
C THR A 509 -5.81 2.80 -16.65
N VAL A 510 -7.00 3.18 -17.08
CA VAL A 510 -7.65 2.66 -18.31
C VAL A 510 -7.10 3.40 -19.53
N VAL A 511 -6.64 2.67 -20.54
CA VAL A 511 -6.25 3.23 -21.84
C VAL A 511 -7.08 2.58 -22.94
N ALA A 512 -7.67 3.37 -23.83
CA ALA A 512 -8.40 2.88 -24.99
C ALA A 512 -7.55 3.03 -26.26
N ASN A 513 -7.76 2.13 -27.23
CA ASN A 513 -7.12 2.21 -28.55
C ASN A 513 -7.72 3.30 -29.47
N SER A 514 -8.73 4.01 -29.02
CA SER A 514 -9.39 5.09 -29.76
C SER A 514 -10.05 6.09 -28.82
N GLY A 515 -10.04 7.35 -29.18
CA GLY A 515 -10.83 8.41 -28.51
C GLY A 515 -12.34 8.32 -28.75
N ARG A 516 -12.82 7.30 -29.50
CA ARG A 516 -14.23 7.03 -29.79
C ARG A 516 -14.49 5.55 -29.70
N ILE A 517 -15.57 5.17 -29.05
CA ILE A 517 -16.01 3.78 -28.97
C ILE A 517 -16.70 3.39 -30.27
N SER A 518 -16.25 2.30 -30.88
CA SER A 518 -16.86 1.65 -32.04
C SER A 518 -16.66 0.12 -31.86
N SER A 519 -17.46 -0.66 -32.61
CA SER A 519 -17.35 -2.13 -32.56
C SER A 519 -15.91 -2.60 -32.73
N GLY A 520 -15.47 -3.50 -31.83
CA GLY A 520 -14.12 -4.07 -31.84
C GLY A 520 -13.03 -3.20 -31.19
N ASN A 521 -13.37 -2.10 -30.53
CA ASN A 521 -12.40 -1.33 -29.75
C ASN A 521 -11.94 -2.11 -28.51
N LEU A 522 -10.67 -1.93 -28.16
CA LEU A 522 -10.07 -2.51 -26.95
C LEU A 522 -9.78 -1.43 -25.92
N VAL A 523 -9.94 -1.83 -24.68
CA VAL A 523 -9.53 -1.06 -23.49
C VAL A 523 -8.50 -1.90 -22.74
N TYR A 524 -7.43 -1.26 -22.31
CA TYR A 524 -6.33 -1.91 -21.59
C TYR A 524 -6.36 -1.47 -20.15
N LEU A 525 -6.34 -2.45 -19.25
CA LEU A 525 -6.33 -2.28 -17.79
C LEU A 525 -5.02 -2.82 -17.25
N ALA A 526 -4.34 -2.04 -16.41
CA ALA A 526 -3.20 -2.50 -15.65
C ALA A 526 -3.63 -2.78 -14.21
N SER A 527 -3.14 -3.87 -13.65
CA SER A 527 -3.30 -4.25 -12.25
C SER A 527 -2.01 -4.91 -11.74
N PHE A 528 -1.91 -5.17 -10.44
CA PHE A 528 -0.73 -5.81 -9.89
C PHE A 528 -1.04 -6.56 -8.59
N ASP A 529 -0.24 -7.59 -8.30
CA ASP A 529 -0.23 -8.34 -7.05
C ASP A 529 0.78 -7.72 -6.09
N THR A 530 0.31 -7.25 -4.95
CA THR A 530 1.15 -6.59 -3.94
C THR A 530 1.97 -7.58 -3.12
N GLU A 531 1.53 -8.83 -2.99
CA GLU A 531 2.24 -9.85 -2.23
C GLU A 531 3.48 -10.36 -2.99
N LYS A 532 3.30 -10.64 -4.28
CA LYS A 532 4.36 -11.18 -5.15
C LYS A 532 5.10 -10.11 -5.95
N TRP A 533 4.60 -8.87 -5.90
CA TRP A 533 5.15 -7.73 -6.64
C TRP A 533 5.31 -8.06 -8.13
N ILE A 534 4.22 -8.48 -8.73
CA ILE A 534 4.10 -8.73 -10.17
C ILE A 534 2.91 -7.98 -10.74
N GLY A 535 2.93 -7.73 -12.04
CA GLY A 535 1.92 -6.95 -12.75
C GLY A 535 1.09 -7.76 -13.71
N GLN A 536 0.01 -7.14 -14.14
CA GLN A 536 -0.94 -7.63 -15.13
C GLN A 536 -1.33 -6.48 -16.05
N LEU A 537 -1.43 -6.75 -17.34
CA LEU A 537 -1.99 -5.83 -18.33
C LEU A 537 -2.97 -6.59 -19.19
N GLN A 538 -4.25 -6.28 -19.06
CA GLN A 538 -5.34 -6.99 -19.71
C GLN A 538 -5.98 -6.14 -20.79
N ALA A 539 -6.42 -6.76 -21.89
CA ALA A 539 -7.23 -6.11 -22.92
C ALA A 539 -8.66 -6.64 -22.87
N PHE A 540 -9.61 -5.72 -22.88
CA PHE A 540 -11.04 -6.00 -22.89
C PHE A 540 -11.69 -5.39 -24.13
N GLU A 541 -12.67 -6.08 -24.69
CA GLU A 541 -13.55 -5.51 -25.68
C GLU A 541 -14.57 -4.59 -25.02
N VAL A 542 -14.94 -3.49 -25.70
CA VAL A 542 -15.94 -2.52 -25.22
C VAL A 542 -17.12 -2.49 -26.15
N SER A 543 -18.32 -2.62 -25.61
CA SER A 543 -19.56 -2.51 -26.36
C SER A 543 -19.76 -1.09 -26.93
N ASP A 544 -20.08 -0.99 -28.22
CA ASP A 544 -20.57 0.24 -28.85
C ASP A 544 -22.10 0.41 -28.75
N GLY A 545 -22.78 -0.53 -28.11
CA GLY A 545 -24.22 -0.52 -27.89
C GLY A 545 -25.08 -0.62 -29.17
N SER A 546 -24.48 -0.95 -30.31
CA SER A 546 -25.20 -0.94 -31.59
C SER A 546 -26.26 -2.04 -31.69
N GLY A 547 -26.12 -3.11 -30.93
CA GLY A 547 -27.06 -4.23 -30.83
C GLY A 547 -27.85 -4.27 -29.52
N PHE A 548 -27.68 -3.30 -28.62
CA PHE A 548 -28.31 -3.31 -27.30
C PHE A 548 -29.83 -3.35 -27.34
N ASP A 549 -30.40 -4.36 -26.69
CA ASP A 549 -31.87 -4.52 -26.48
C ASP A 549 -32.09 -4.75 -24.96
N PRO A 550 -32.74 -3.79 -24.27
CA PRO A 550 -32.95 -3.91 -22.82
C PRO A 550 -33.85 -5.07 -22.39
N ASP A 551 -34.57 -5.70 -23.35
CA ASP A 551 -35.46 -6.84 -23.08
C ASP A 551 -34.70 -8.21 -23.22
N VAL A 552 -33.41 -8.22 -23.55
CA VAL A 552 -32.58 -9.43 -23.71
C VAL A 552 -31.72 -9.63 -22.47
N GLU A 553 -32.07 -10.62 -21.62
CA GLU A 553 -31.33 -10.94 -20.39
C GLU A 553 -29.92 -11.49 -20.62
N THR A 554 -29.64 -12.12 -21.76
CA THR A 554 -28.33 -12.69 -22.09
C THR A 554 -27.88 -12.23 -23.47
N PRO A 555 -27.08 -11.14 -23.57
CA PRO A 555 -26.52 -10.65 -24.83
C PRO A 555 -25.69 -11.71 -25.55
N ALA A 556 -25.84 -11.83 -26.86
CA ALA A 556 -25.16 -12.82 -27.66
C ALA A 556 -23.76 -12.38 -28.07
N THR A 557 -23.53 -11.07 -28.17
CA THR A 557 -22.24 -10.45 -28.53
C THR A 557 -21.94 -9.27 -27.62
N CYS A 558 -20.70 -8.77 -27.67
CA CYS A 558 -20.31 -7.58 -26.91
C CYS A 558 -21.17 -6.38 -27.28
N ASP A 559 -21.42 -6.14 -28.57
CA ASP A 559 -22.20 -5.00 -29.06
C ASP A 559 -23.68 -5.05 -28.67
N ASP A 560 -24.18 -6.22 -28.25
CA ASP A 560 -25.54 -6.38 -27.72
C ASP A 560 -25.68 -5.91 -26.25
N GLN A 561 -24.58 -5.58 -25.59
CA GLN A 561 -24.56 -5.00 -24.25
C GLN A 561 -24.76 -3.47 -24.33
N SER A 562 -25.03 -2.83 -23.20
CA SER A 562 -25.16 -1.38 -23.15
C SER A 562 -23.85 -0.68 -23.55
N PHE A 563 -23.96 0.49 -24.15
CA PHE A 563 -22.83 1.28 -24.61
C PHE A 563 -21.80 1.49 -23.49
N GLY A 564 -20.54 1.18 -23.80
CA GLY A 564 -19.43 1.35 -22.85
C GLY A 564 -19.20 0.19 -21.87
N THR A 565 -20.00 -0.88 -21.94
CA THR A 565 -19.78 -2.06 -21.11
C THR A 565 -18.48 -2.76 -21.51
N LEU A 566 -17.63 -3.09 -20.54
CA LEU A 566 -16.50 -4.00 -20.73
C LEU A 566 -17.05 -5.42 -20.89
N CYS A 567 -16.63 -6.08 -21.95
CA CYS A 567 -17.03 -7.43 -22.26
C CYS A 567 -15.99 -8.44 -21.73
N SER A 568 -15.88 -9.60 -22.37
CA SER A 568 -14.88 -10.58 -22.01
C SER A 568 -13.46 -10.06 -22.22
N GLU A 569 -12.53 -10.52 -21.38
CA GLU A 569 -11.10 -10.36 -21.61
C GLU A 569 -10.71 -10.94 -22.97
N VAL A 570 -9.86 -10.23 -23.68
CA VAL A 570 -9.34 -10.63 -25.00
C VAL A 570 -7.98 -11.29 -24.85
N TRP A 571 -7.11 -10.71 -24.03
CA TRP A 571 -5.83 -11.25 -23.65
C TRP A 571 -5.31 -10.59 -22.35
N ASP A 572 -4.36 -11.27 -21.71
CA ASP A 572 -3.64 -10.84 -20.52
C ASP A 572 -2.13 -11.00 -20.75
N ALA A 573 -1.39 -9.91 -20.76
CA ALA A 573 0.04 -9.92 -20.98
C ALA A 573 0.80 -10.74 -19.93
N ALA A 574 0.31 -10.81 -18.69
CA ALA A 574 0.93 -11.64 -17.65
C ALA A 574 0.84 -13.13 -17.97
N ARG A 575 -0.29 -13.59 -18.50
CA ARG A 575 -0.49 -14.99 -18.91
C ARG A 575 0.21 -15.32 -20.23
N GLU A 576 0.16 -14.44 -21.22
CA GLU A 576 0.85 -14.62 -22.50
C GLU A 576 2.39 -14.68 -22.35
N ASN A 577 2.92 -14.06 -21.27
CA ASN A 577 4.35 -13.97 -20.99
C ASN A 577 4.78 -14.77 -19.76
N THR A 578 4.16 -15.94 -19.51
CA THR A 578 4.56 -16.85 -18.43
C THR A 578 5.90 -17.53 -18.71
N SER A 579 6.62 -17.91 -17.64
CA SER A 579 7.97 -18.48 -17.76
C SER A 579 8.02 -19.95 -18.11
N VAL A 580 6.90 -20.67 -18.08
CA VAL A 580 6.81 -22.13 -18.05
C VAL A 580 7.47 -22.86 -19.24
N THR A 581 7.73 -22.19 -20.35
CA THR A 581 8.32 -22.84 -21.54
C THR A 581 9.46 -22.08 -22.19
N LEU A 582 9.84 -20.90 -21.70
CA LEU A 582 10.82 -20.06 -22.37
C LEU A 582 12.03 -19.83 -21.46
N PRO A 583 13.18 -20.44 -21.71
CA PRO A 583 14.42 -19.95 -21.14
C PRO A 583 14.56 -18.45 -21.51
N HIS A 584 15.15 -17.66 -20.63
CA HIS A 584 15.43 -16.22 -20.77
C HIS A 584 16.00 -15.81 -22.16
N GLY A 585 16.36 -16.74 -23.00
CA GLY A 585 17.03 -16.54 -24.29
C GLY A 585 16.26 -15.78 -25.38
N PRO A 586 14.99 -16.04 -25.65
CA PRO A 586 14.31 -15.40 -26.77
C PRO A 586 13.72 -14.01 -26.48
N ARG A 587 13.74 -13.54 -25.23
CA ARG A 587 13.20 -12.23 -24.86
C ARG A 587 14.12 -11.09 -25.32
N ASN A 588 13.58 -10.09 -26.03
CA ASN A 588 14.29 -8.89 -26.44
C ASN A 588 14.28 -7.89 -25.30
N VAL A 589 15.33 -7.86 -24.48
CA VAL A 589 15.48 -6.88 -23.41
C VAL A 589 16.71 -6.04 -23.72
N PHE A 590 16.55 -4.73 -23.69
CA PHE A 590 17.56 -3.74 -24.06
C PHE A 590 17.93 -2.87 -22.85
N THR A 591 19.10 -2.25 -22.91
CA THR A 591 19.54 -1.21 -21.97
C THR A 591 20.42 -0.21 -22.73
N TYR A 592 20.90 0.81 -22.05
CA TYR A 592 21.75 1.84 -22.61
C TYR A 592 23.15 1.80 -22.00
N ASP A 593 24.18 1.84 -22.82
CA ASP A 593 25.55 2.00 -22.38
C ASP A 593 26.00 3.44 -22.63
N SER A 594 26.08 4.22 -21.57
CA SER A 594 26.48 5.63 -21.58
C SER A 594 28.00 5.83 -21.74
N THR A 595 28.79 4.76 -21.82
CA THR A 595 30.24 4.84 -21.96
C THR A 595 30.60 5.47 -23.31
N GLU A 596 31.39 6.53 -23.28
CA GLU A 596 31.78 7.21 -24.49
C GLU A 596 32.96 6.52 -25.18
N VAL A 597 32.81 6.28 -26.47
CA VAL A 597 33.88 5.85 -27.37
C VAL A 597 34.13 6.97 -28.40
N SER A 598 35.29 7.63 -28.30
CA SER A 598 35.64 8.80 -29.15
C SER A 598 34.66 9.98 -29.02
N GLY A 599 34.01 10.14 -27.86
CA GLY A 599 33.11 11.26 -27.59
C GLY A 599 31.64 10.97 -28.01
N THR A 600 31.30 9.72 -28.29
CA THR A 600 29.94 9.27 -28.59
C THR A 600 29.59 8.12 -27.65
N PRO A 601 28.43 8.11 -27.00
CA PRO A 601 27.96 6.96 -26.21
C PRO A 601 27.91 5.68 -27.07
N VAL A 602 28.15 4.53 -26.46
CA VAL A 602 27.98 3.24 -27.11
C VAL A 602 26.52 3.08 -27.57
N GLY A 603 25.57 3.55 -26.76
CA GLY A 603 24.14 3.54 -27.10
C GLY A 603 23.40 2.31 -26.62
N GLY A 604 22.33 1.93 -27.34
CA GLY A 604 21.51 0.78 -27.00
C GLY A 604 22.24 -0.54 -27.18
N ILE A 605 22.16 -1.40 -26.18
CA ILE A 605 22.74 -2.75 -26.18
C ILE A 605 21.71 -3.75 -25.66
N GLU A 606 21.91 -5.03 -26.03
CA GLU A 606 21.11 -6.11 -25.42
C GLU A 606 21.41 -6.21 -23.91
N PHE A 607 20.37 -6.33 -23.08
CA PHE A 607 20.50 -6.57 -21.64
C PHE A 607 20.84 -8.05 -21.40
N LYS A 608 22.08 -8.43 -21.74
CA LYS A 608 22.67 -9.76 -21.50
C LYS A 608 23.99 -9.60 -20.80
N TRP A 609 24.34 -10.52 -19.90
CA TRP A 609 25.60 -10.44 -19.14
C TRP A 609 26.83 -10.21 -20.04
N SER A 610 26.88 -10.87 -21.19
CA SER A 610 27.98 -10.74 -22.16
C SER A 610 28.05 -9.39 -22.89
N SER A 611 26.99 -8.61 -22.88
CA SER A 611 26.91 -7.32 -23.58
C SER A 611 27.15 -6.13 -22.65
N LEU A 612 27.03 -6.34 -21.32
CA LEU A 612 27.22 -5.30 -20.32
C LEU A 612 28.70 -4.88 -20.22
N ASN A 613 28.94 -3.59 -20.03
CA ASN A 613 30.26 -3.11 -19.67
C ASN A 613 30.63 -3.47 -18.21
N ALA A 614 31.91 -3.30 -17.86
CA ALA A 614 32.42 -3.72 -16.55
C ALA A 614 31.74 -2.98 -15.36
N THR A 615 31.32 -1.73 -15.53
CA THR A 615 30.63 -0.94 -14.52
C THR A 615 29.21 -1.48 -14.31
N GLN A 616 28.46 -1.67 -15.39
CA GLN A 616 27.12 -2.25 -15.36
C GLN A 616 27.11 -3.66 -14.74
N ALA A 617 28.08 -4.48 -15.15
CA ALA A 617 28.24 -5.83 -14.61
C ALA A 617 28.53 -5.80 -13.08
N ALA A 618 29.36 -4.86 -12.62
CA ALA A 618 29.69 -4.74 -11.20
C ALA A 618 28.48 -4.29 -10.34
N LEU A 619 27.62 -3.40 -10.87
CA LEU A 619 26.39 -2.98 -10.18
C LEU A 619 25.41 -4.16 -9.97
N LEU A 620 25.27 -5.02 -10.98
CA LEU A 620 24.39 -6.19 -10.91
C LEU A 620 24.99 -7.36 -10.10
N ASP A 621 26.31 -7.42 -10.00
CA ASP A 621 27.02 -8.46 -9.23
C ASP A 621 26.96 -8.19 -7.72
N ASP A 622 26.87 -6.95 -7.32
CA ASP A 622 26.87 -6.49 -5.91
C ASP A 622 27.95 -7.16 -5.01
N GLY A 623 29.00 -7.66 -5.65
CA GLY A 623 30.14 -8.30 -5.00
C GLY A 623 29.92 -9.74 -4.47
N ASP A 624 28.79 -10.36 -4.78
CA ASP A 624 28.45 -11.72 -4.35
C ASP A 624 28.66 -12.81 -5.42
N GLY A 625 28.98 -12.40 -6.65
CA GLY A 625 29.21 -13.32 -7.76
C GLY A 625 27.95 -13.85 -8.45
N LEU A 626 26.78 -13.25 -8.19
CA LEU A 626 25.48 -13.66 -8.75
C LEU A 626 25.00 -12.78 -9.90
N GLY A 627 25.82 -11.83 -10.39
CA GLY A 627 25.41 -10.85 -11.40
C GLY A 627 24.82 -11.45 -12.67
N GLU A 628 25.46 -12.48 -13.24
CA GLU A 628 24.92 -13.17 -14.41
C GLU A 628 23.59 -13.85 -14.12
N ALA A 629 23.45 -14.49 -12.96
CA ALA A 629 22.21 -15.11 -12.54
C ALA A 629 21.09 -14.07 -12.36
N ARG A 630 21.40 -12.88 -11.83
CA ARG A 630 20.46 -11.75 -11.72
C ARG A 630 19.98 -11.25 -13.08
N VAL A 631 20.90 -11.04 -14.01
CA VAL A 631 20.54 -10.67 -15.39
C VAL A 631 19.61 -11.70 -16.00
N ASN A 632 19.90 -13.00 -15.84
CA ASN A 632 19.06 -14.07 -16.35
C ASN A 632 17.68 -14.08 -15.68
N TYR A 633 17.62 -13.91 -14.34
CA TYR A 633 16.36 -13.81 -13.61
C TYR A 633 15.52 -12.63 -14.11
N LEU A 634 16.08 -11.44 -14.21
CA LEU A 634 15.37 -10.25 -14.72
C LEU A 634 14.87 -10.47 -16.16
N ARG A 635 15.59 -11.24 -16.96
CA ARG A 635 15.17 -11.67 -18.31
C ARG A 635 14.12 -12.79 -18.29
N GLY A 636 13.76 -13.32 -17.12
CA GLY A 636 12.69 -14.30 -16.96
C GLY A 636 13.13 -15.73 -16.66
N ASP A 637 14.41 -15.98 -16.34
CA ASP A 637 14.89 -17.29 -15.87
C ASP A 637 14.46 -17.52 -14.43
N ASP A 638 13.72 -18.57 -14.17
CA ASP A 638 13.21 -18.98 -12.87
C ASP A 638 14.10 -20.01 -12.14
N SER A 639 15.19 -20.47 -12.78
CA SER A 639 16.03 -21.56 -12.28
C SER A 639 16.64 -21.32 -10.91
N ASN A 640 16.84 -20.02 -10.53
CA ASN A 640 17.36 -19.61 -9.23
C ASN A 640 16.28 -19.18 -8.24
N GLU A 641 15.01 -19.29 -8.56
CA GLU A 641 13.92 -18.98 -7.64
C GLU A 641 13.81 -20.02 -6.51
N THR A 642 13.31 -19.61 -5.36
CA THR A 642 13.21 -20.45 -4.16
C THR A 642 12.41 -21.73 -4.40
N GLU A 643 11.39 -21.69 -5.23
CA GLU A 643 10.58 -22.86 -5.59
C GLU A 643 11.37 -23.90 -6.42
N ASN A 644 12.34 -23.44 -7.18
CA ASN A 644 13.19 -24.31 -8.00
C ASN A 644 14.49 -24.71 -7.27
N GLY A 645 14.59 -24.40 -5.96
CA GLY A 645 15.72 -24.73 -5.10
C GLY A 645 16.86 -23.71 -5.13
N GLY A 646 16.64 -22.55 -5.72
CA GLY A 646 17.53 -21.41 -5.71
C GLY A 646 17.36 -20.50 -4.48
N THR A 647 17.88 -19.27 -4.57
CA THR A 647 17.86 -18.29 -3.49
C THR A 647 17.11 -16.99 -3.85
N PHE A 648 16.72 -16.83 -5.12
CA PHE A 648 16.04 -15.64 -5.58
C PHE A 648 14.55 -15.66 -5.26
N ARG A 649 13.94 -14.50 -5.17
CA ARG A 649 12.51 -14.29 -4.93
C ARG A 649 11.67 -15.04 -5.97
N SER A 650 10.58 -15.65 -5.53
CA SER A 650 9.55 -16.21 -6.38
C SER A 650 8.70 -15.14 -7.05
N ARG A 651 8.35 -15.38 -8.34
CA ARG A 651 7.42 -14.54 -9.11
C ARG A 651 6.08 -15.22 -9.38
N ARG A 652 5.84 -16.37 -8.76
CA ARG A 652 4.55 -17.07 -8.88
C ARG A 652 3.46 -16.35 -8.15
N SER A 653 2.32 -16.19 -8.80
CA SER A 653 1.15 -15.56 -8.21
C SER A 653 -0.15 -16.21 -8.69
N LEU A 654 -1.20 -16.02 -7.90
CA LEU A 654 -2.54 -16.46 -8.25
C LEU A 654 -3.12 -15.72 -9.46
N ILE A 655 -2.71 -14.48 -9.72
CA ILE A 655 -3.14 -13.74 -10.92
C ILE A 655 -2.62 -14.37 -12.23
N THR A 656 -1.66 -15.28 -12.16
CA THR A 656 -1.12 -16.04 -13.27
C THR A 656 -1.40 -17.54 -13.17
N ASP A 657 -2.45 -17.94 -12.44
CA ASP A 657 -2.81 -19.36 -12.19
C ASP A 657 -1.68 -20.17 -11.50
N GLY A 658 -0.80 -19.49 -10.75
CA GLY A 658 0.36 -20.10 -10.11
C GLY A 658 1.58 -20.24 -11.00
N ASP A 659 1.57 -19.71 -12.22
CA ASP A 659 2.71 -19.64 -13.12
C ASP A 659 3.53 -18.37 -12.87
N ASP A 660 4.83 -18.42 -13.18
CA ASP A 660 5.69 -17.24 -13.11
C ASP A 660 5.39 -16.28 -14.27
N THR A 661 5.36 -14.99 -14.01
CA THR A 661 5.23 -13.95 -15.04
C THR A 661 6.50 -13.12 -15.18
N ARG A 662 6.65 -12.47 -16.36
CA ARG A 662 7.71 -11.49 -16.64
C ARG A 662 7.20 -10.06 -16.61
N VAL A 663 5.95 -9.85 -16.28
CA VAL A 663 5.34 -8.52 -16.21
C VAL A 663 5.45 -8.01 -14.79
N GLY A 664 6.14 -6.88 -14.62
CA GLY A 664 6.26 -6.21 -13.32
C GLY A 664 5.06 -5.36 -12.96
N PRO A 665 4.92 -4.95 -11.67
CA PRO A 665 3.83 -4.11 -11.22
C PRO A 665 3.78 -2.78 -11.97
N ILE A 666 2.70 -2.50 -12.66
CA ILE A 666 2.42 -1.23 -13.34
C ILE A 666 1.63 -0.37 -12.36
N VAL A 667 2.31 0.49 -11.58
CA VAL A 667 1.69 1.21 -10.46
C VAL A 667 1.32 2.65 -10.83
N HIS A 668 2.29 3.50 -11.14
CA HIS A 668 2.07 4.91 -11.49
C HIS A 668 2.39 5.21 -12.95
N SER A 669 3.05 4.30 -13.65
CA SER A 669 3.21 4.40 -15.09
C SER A 669 1.87 4.10 -15.76
N SER A 670 1.28 5.12 -16.36
CA SER A 670 0.07 4.91 -17.15
C SER A 670 0.45 4.25 -18.47
N PRO A 671 -0.15 3.11 -18.85
CA PRO A 671 0.06 2.54 -20.18
C PRO A 671 -0.25 3.57 -21.28
N VAL A 672 0.50 3.54 -22.37
CA VAL A 672 0.31 4.43 -23.52
C VAL A 672 0.15 3.60 -24.78
N TYR A 673 -1.00 3.76 -25.42
CA TYR A 673 -1.27 3.13 -26.73
C TYR A 673 -0.63 3.96 -27.85
N VAL A 674 0.08 3.30 -28.75
CA VAL A 674 0.66 3.90 -29.95
C VAL A 674 0.23 3.08 -31.17
N GLY A 675 -0.65 3.65 -31.98
CA GLY A 675 -1.18 3.04 -33.20
C GLY A 675 -0.26 3.15 -34.40
N ASN A 676 -0.84 2.98 -35.58
CA ASN A 676 -0.16 3.15 -36.88
C ASN A 676 -0.37 4.55 -37.46
N GLY A 677 -0.56 5.55 -36.60
CA GLY A 677 -0.71 6.97 -36.96
C GLY A 677 -2.12 7.40 -37.40
N VAL A 678 -3.04 6.47 -37.52
CA VAL A 678 -4.46 6.73 -37.77
C VAL A 678 -5.31 5.81 -36.89
N ASP A 679 -6.40 6.32 -36.33
CA ASP A 679 -7.32 5.51 -35.54
C ASP A 679 -8.19 4.60 -36.45
N ALA A 680 -8.94 3.70 -35.82
CA ALA A 680 -9.84 2.76 -36.50
C ALA A 680 -10.89 3.47 -37.39
N ASN A 681 -11.12 4.76 -37.18
CA ASN A 681 -12.06 5.61 -37.98
C ASN A 681 -11.34 6.42 -39.07
N GLY A 682 -10.02 6.23 -39.23
CA GLY A 682 -9.21 6.92 -40.24
C GLY A 682 -8.79 8.35 -39.86
N PHE A 683 -8.89 8.73 -38.57
CA PHE A 683 -8.42 10.03 -38.12
C PHE A 683 -6.92 9.92 -37.73
N ARG A 684 -6.15 10.95 -38.07
CA ARG A 684 -4.72 11.05 -37.73
C ARG A 684 -4.59 11.18 -36.20
N GLU A 685 -3.63 10.48 -35.67
CA GLU A 685 -3.26 10.55 -34.24
C GLU A 685 -2.74 11.95 -33.88
N TYR A 686 -1.95 12.55 -34.76
CA TYR A 686 -1.45 13.93 -34.62
C TYR A 686 -1.88 14.79 -35.81
N ALA A 687 -2.23 16.06 -35.54
CA ALA A 687 -2.76 16.99 -36.56
C ALA A 687 -1.67 17.73 -37.34
N PHE A 688 -0.56 17.07 -37.67
CA PHE A 688 0.54 17.69 -38.41
C PHE A 688 0.21 17.86 -39.91
N THR A 689 0.70 18.95 -40.49
CA THR A 689 0.55 19.25 -41.92
C THR A 689 1.74 18.73 -42.73
N ASP A 690 1.54 18.38 -43.99
CA ASP A 690 2.58 17.87 -44.87
C ASP A 690 3.71 18.89 -45.18
N THR A 691 3.50 20.16 -44.82
CA THR A 691 4.47 21.25 -45.03
C THR A 691 5.18 21.66 -43.73
N LEU A 692 4.97 20.96 -42.65
CA LEU A 692 5.59 21.27 -41.36
C LEU A 692 7.11 21.05 -41.40
N GLU A 693 7.53 19.99 -42.08
CA GLU A 693 8.93 19.59 -42.25
C GLU A 693 9.32 19.39 -43.72
N SER A 694 10.56 19.05 -43.97
CA SER A 694 11.09 18.85 -45.34
C SER A 694 10.53 17.58 -46.01
N LYS A 695 9.98 16.61 -45.23
CA LYS A 695 9.28 15.41 -45.72
C LYS A 695 7.83 15.44 -45.31
N SER A 696 6.96 14.92 -46.19
CA SER A 696 5.53 14.85 -45.98
C SER A 696 5.16 13.93 -44.80
N TYR A 697 4.40 14.46 -43.83
CA TYR A 697 3.86 13.66 -42.72
C TYR A 697 2.89 12.58 -43.20
N THR A 698 2.09 12.85 -44.23
CA THR A 698 1.21 11.84 -44.86
C THR A 698 2.01 10.67 -45.47
N ALA A 699 3.18 10.94 -46.02
CA ALA A 699 4.05 9.88 -46.50
C ALA A 699 4.61 9.01 -45.37
N PHE A 700 4.97 9.62 -44.24
CA PHE A 700 5.36 8.91 -43.02
C PHE A 700 4.25 8.02 -42.51
N LEU A 701 3.02 8.54 -42.33
CA LEU A 701 1.85 7.74 -41.92
C LEU A 701 1.60 6.54 -42.84
N THR A 702 1.87 6.73 -44.14
CA THR A 702 1.75 5.64 -45.12
C THR A 702 2.84 4.58 -44.91
N SER A 703 4.05 4.97 -44.51
CA SER A 703 5.16 4.06 -44.30
C SER A 703 4.94 3.19 -43.04
N ILE A 704 4.29 3.73 -41.99
CA ILE A 704 4.00 3.03 -40.75
C ILE A 704 2.60 2.38 -40.71
N ALA A 705 1.84 2.45 -41.82
CA ALA A 705 0.46 1.93 -41.85
C ALA A 705 0.32 0.42 -41.56
N SER A 706 1.40 -0.35 -41.74
CA SER A 706 1.47 -1.77 -41.42
C SER A 706 2.13 -2.07 -40.08
N ARG A 707 2.51 -1.05 -39.29
CA ARG A 707 3.05 -1.23 -37.95
C ARG A 707 1.96 -1.80 -37.04
N ASN A 708 2.30 -2.85 -36.29
CA ASN A 708 1.41 -3.35 -35.24
C ASN A 708 1.20 -2.26 -34.18
N PRO A 709 -0.01 -2.01 -33.75
CA PRO A 709 -0.25 -1.12 -32.63
C PRO A 709 0.43 -1.70 -31.38
N MET A 710 0.99 -0.81 -30.56
CA MET A 710 1.71 -1.18 -29.35
C MET A 710 1.09 -0.53 -28.13
N ILE A 711 1.28 -1.14 -26.96
CA ILE A 711 1.03 -0.53 -25.67
C ILE A 711 2.32 -0.56 -24.84
N TYR A 712 2.73 0.60 -24.37
CA TYR A 712 3.92 0.80 -23.57
C TYR A 712 3.56 1.06 -22.13
N ALA A 713 4.18 0.34 -21.20
CA ALA A 713 3.95 0.47 -19.76
C ALA A 713 5.26 0.31 -18.99
N GLY A 714 5.52 1.19 -18.05
CA GLY A 714 6.65 1.05 -17.12
C GLY A 714 6.25 0.12 -15.96
N GLY A 715 7.11 -0.83 -15.66
CA GLY A 715 6.95 -1.81 -14.60
C GLY A 715 7.96 -1.63 -13.47
N ASN A 716 7.54 -1.96 -12.26
CA ASN A 716 8.42 -1.97 -11.08
C ASN A 716 9.24 -3.26 -10.93
N ASP A 717 9.38 -4.01 -12.01
CA ASP A 717 10.43 -5.01 -12.23
C ASP A 717 11.68 -4.43 -12.91
N GLY A 718 11.72 -3.10 -13.06
CA GLY A 718 12.85 -2.39 -13.65
C GLY A 718 12.79 -2.24 -15.17
N MET A 719 11.62 -2.41 -15.81
CA MET A 719 11.49 -2.38 -17.26
C MET A 719 10.37 -1.49 -17.75
N LEU A 720 10.60 -0.81 -18.88
CA LEU A 720 9.53 -0.41 -19.76
C LEU A 720 9.20 -1.60 -20.65
N HIS A 721 7.96 -2.04 -20.66
CA HIS A 721 7.47 -3.11 -21.53
C HIS A 721 6.77 -2.55 -22.76
N ALA A 722 6.95 -3.21 -23.90
CA ALA A 722 6.27 -2.92 -25.16
C ALA A 722 5.49 -4.16 -25.60
N PHE A 723 4.16 -4.13 -25.47
CA PHE A 723 3.28 -5.24 -25.81
C PHE A 723 2.56 -4.98 -27.14
N ASN A 724 2.33 -6.04 -27.92
CA ASN A 724 1.46 -5.98 -29.08
C ASN A 724 0.02 -5.72 -28.62
N ALA A 725 -0.56 -4.63 -29.10
CA ALA A 725 -1.90 -4.17 -28.71
C ALA A 725 -3.01 -4.65 -29.66
N GLU A 726 -2.73 -5.58 -30.57
CA GLU A 726 -3.76 -6.16 -31.43
C GLU A 726 -4.74 -7.03 -30.62
N ARG A 727 -5.89 -7.35 -31.19
CA ARG A 727 -6.87 -8.26 -30.59
C ARG A 727 -6.31 -9.65 -30.29
N THR A 728 -5.34 -10.11 -31.05
CA THR A 728 -4.61 -11.37 -30.83
C THR A 728 -3.22 -11.12 -30.28
N GLY A 729 -3.02 -9.99 -29.61
CA GLY A 729 -1.75 -9.53 -29.05
C GLY A 729 -1.57 -9.97 -27.60
N GLY A 730 -0.88 -9.15 -26.83
CA GLY A 730 -0.52 -9.41 -25.42
C GLY A 730 0.91 -9.86 -25.25
N GLU A 731 1.54 -10.37 -26.32
CA GLU A 731 2.95 -10.76 -26.28
C GLU A 731 3.87 -9.53 -26.20
N GLU A 732 4.93 -9.67 -25.40
CA GLU A 732 5.99 -8.67 -25.30
C GLU A 732 6.86 -8.68 -26.56
N VAL A 733 6.96 -7.55 -27.23
CA VAL A 733 7.82 -7.37 -28.42
C VAL A 733 9.25 -7.01 -27.98
N PHE A 734 9.39 -6.08 -27.06
CA PHE A 734 10.65 -5.80 -26.37
C PHE A 734 10.40 -5.23 -24.95
N ALA A 735 11.46 -5.21 -24.14
CA ALA A 735 11.51 -4.47 -22.88
C ALA A 735 12.79 -3.63 -22.82
N TYR A 736 12.75 -2.54 -22.06
CA TYR A 736 13.89 -1.64 -21.89
C TYR A 736 14.19 -1.42 -20.40
N VAL A 737 15.43 -1.67 -20.00
CA VAL A 737 15.96 -1.43 -18.65
C VAL A 737 16.79 -0.14 -18.69
N PRO A 738 16.34 0.95 -18.09
CA PRO A 738 17.15 2.17 -17.99
C PRO A 738 18.47 1.93 -17.25
N ASN A 739 19.57 2.44 -17.76
CA ASN A 739 20.89 2.26 -17.13
C ASN A 739 20.97 2.88 -15.73
N GLU A 740 20.23 3.98 -15.49
CA GLU A 740 20.18 4.67 -14.20
C GLU A 740 19.75 3.75 -13.03
N ILE A 741 18.87 2.79 -13.29
CA ILE A 741 18.35 1.91 -12.23
C ILE A 741 19.18 0.64 -11.99
N LEU A 742 20.23 0.39 -12.78
CA LEU A 742 21.05 -0.82 -12.63
C LEU A 742 21.71 -0.95 -11.27
N LYS A 743 21.91 0.16 -10.57
CA LYS A 743 22.48 0.19 -9.22
C LYS A 743 21.57 -0.42 -8.15
N ASP A 744 20.25 -0.38 -8.37
CA ASP A 744 19.25 -0.77 -7.37
C ASP A 744 18.46 -2.04 -7.80
N ILE A 745 18.49 -2.40 -9.09
CA ILE A 745 17.66 -3.49 -9.66
C ILE A 745 18.04 -4.90 -9.13
N HIS A 746 19.23 -5.08 -8.57
CA HIS A 746 19.67 -6.31 -7.94
C HIS A 746 18.77 -6.70 -6.75
N GLU A 747 18.19 -5.72 -6.03
CA GLU A 747 17.27 -5.91 -4.91
C GLU A 747 16.03 -6.73 -5.30
N LEU A 748 15.60 -6.67 -6.58
CA LEU A 748 14.46 -7.45 -7.08
C LEU A 748 14.65 -8.96 -6.99
N THR A 749 15.87 -9.44 -6.80
CA THR A 749 16.18 -10.88 -6.68
C THR A 749 16.20 -11.36 -5.23
N GLU A 750 16.19 -10.46 -4.25
CA GLU A 750 16.29 -10.81 -2.85
C GLU A 750 15.02 -11.49 -2.33
N SER A 751 15.17 -12.57 -1.56
CA SER A 751 14.05 -13.28 -0.94
C SER A 751 13.33 -12.45 0.14
N THR A 752 14.01 -11.45 0.69
CA THR A 752 13.50 -10.47 1.67
C THR A 752 13.14 -9.14 1.02
N PHE A 753 12.91 -9.14 -0.29
CA PHE A 753 12.56 -7.95 -1.06
C PHE A 753 11.40 -7.18 -0.45
N SER A 754 11.53 -5.88 -0.35
CA SER A 754 10.42 -4.94 -0.10
C SER A 754 10.06 -4.22 -1.39
N ALA A 755 8.76 -3.99 -1.61
CA ALA A 755 8.25 -3.28 -2.79
C ALA A 755 8.98 -1.94 -3.02
N GLY A 756 9.52 -1.75 -4.23
CA GLY A 756 10.27 -0.56 -4.64
C GLY A 756 9.78 -0.02 -5.98
N ALA A 757 10.01 1.27 -6.23
CA ALA A 757 9.75 1.88 -7.53
C ALA A 757 11.01 1.85 -8.40
N TYR A 758 10.85 1.53 -9.68
CA TYR A 758 11.94 1.46 -10.66
C TYR A 758 11.58 2.23 -11.94
N VAL A 759 10.80 1.67 -12.85
CA VAL A 759 10.34 2.36 -14.07
C VAL A 759 8.87 2.74 -13.89
N ASP A 760 8.62 3.64 -12.95
CA ASP A 760 7.29 3.94 -12.42
C ASP A 760 6.74 5.30 -12.90
N GLY A 761 7.49 5.98 -13.78
CA GLY A 761 7.17 7.34 -14.21
C GLY A 761 6.25 7.42 -15.44
N PRO A 762 5.70 8.62 -15.71
CA PRO A 762 4.83 8.84 -16.84
C PRO A 762 5.59 8.78 -18.17
N ILE A 763 4.89 8.33 -19.21
CA ILE A 763 5.38 8.16 -20.57
C ILE A 763 4.76 9.24 -21.47
N SER A 764 5.57 9.81 -22.38
CA SER A 764 5.13 10.72 -23.44
C SER A 764 5.51 10.16 -24.78
N THR A 765 4.63 10.24 -25.77
CA THR A 765 4.87 9.83 -27.15
C THR A 765 4.49 10.94 -28.13
N LEU A 766 5.24 11.08 -29.21
CA LEU A 766 4.92 12.01 -30.30
C LEU A 766 5.67 11.60 -31.57
N ASP A 767 5.07 11.89 -32.73
CA ASP A 767 5.80 11.86 -33.99
C ASP A 767 6.63 13.14 -34.11
N VAL A 768 7.92 13.02 -34.32
CA VAL A 768 8.88 14.12 -34.35
C VAL A 768 9.75 14.03 -35.61
N PHE A 769 10.48 15.11 -35.95
CA PHE A 769 11.34 15.14 -37.12
C PHE A 769 12.77 15.48 -36.75
N TYR A 770 13.69 14.54 -37.00
CA TYR A 770 15.13 14.74 -36.80
C TYR A 770 15.94 13.96 -37.88
N SER A 771 17.20 14.24 -38.03
CA SER A 771 18.08 13.61 -39.04
C SER A 771 17.50 13.57 -40.44
N GLY A 772 16.52 14.44 -40.74
CA GLY A 772 15.89 14.59 -42.04
C GLY A 772 14.74 13.61 -42.31
N ASP A 773 14.22 12.92 -41.28
CA ASP A 773 13.06 12.04 -41.40
C ASP A 773 12.10 12.16 -40.21
N TRP A 774 10.87 11.63 -40.38
CA TRP A 774 9.89 11.50 -39.29
C TRP A 774 10.12 10.23 -38.51
N HIS A 775 9.96 10.32 -37.19
CA HIS A 775 10.09 9.21 -36.23
C HIS A 775 8.98 9.27 -35.18
N SER A 776 8.55 8.13 -34.71
CA SER A 776 7.72 8.05 -33.49
C SER A 776 8.64 7.89 -32.29
N VAL A 777 8.62 8.83 -31.34
CA VAL A 777 9.50 8.81 -30.17
C VAL A 777 8.71 8.69 -28.88
N LEU A 778 9.25 7.91 -27.94
CA LEU A 778 8.79 7.76 -26.58
C LEU A 778 9.83 8.38 -25.63
N VAL A 779 9.38 9.23 -24.68
CA VAL A 779 10.20 9.71 -23.57
C VAL A 779 9.55 9.29 -22.26
N GLY A 780 10.26 8.49 -21.45
CA GLY A 780 9.81 8.00 -20.16
C GLY A 780 10.57 8.64 -19.01
N ALA A 781 9.85 8.87 -17.90
CA ALA A 781 10.38 9.31 -16.63
C ALA A 781 10.56 8.13 -15.69
N LEU A 782 11.39 8.25 -14.63
CA LEU A 782 11.64 7.18 -13.66
C LEU A 782 10.91 7.39 -12.33
N ARG A 783 10.39 8.59 -12.06
CA ARG A 783 9.74 8.98 -10.79
C ARG A 783 10.68 8.73 -9.60
N THR A 784 10.22 8.03 -8.55
CA THR A 784 11.07 7.66 -7.40
C THR A 784 12.08 6.55 -7.71
N GLY A 785 11.95 5.85 -8.84
CA GLY A 785 12.87 4.80 -9.25
C GLY A 785 14.23 5.30 -9.73
N GLY A 786 14.34 6.57 -10.14
CA GLY A 786 15.62 7.13 -10.61
C GLY A 786 15.56 8.62 -10.95
N LYS A 787 16.73 9.24 -11.05
CA LYS A 787 16.87 10.65 -11.34
C LYS A 787 17.15 10.86 -12.84
N GLY A 788 16.12 10.72 -13.67
CA GLY A 788 16.35 10.90 -15.11
C GLY A 788 15.15 10.60 -15.98
N PHE A 789 15.40 10.78 -17.27
CA PHE A 789 14.52 10.47 -18.38
C PHE A 789 15.27 9.61 -19.39
N TYR A 790 14.55 8.80 -20.12
CA TYR A 790 15.08 8.00 -21.24
C TYR A 790 14.23 8.23 -22.49
N ALA A 791 14.82 8.10 -23.67
CA ALA A 791 14.13 8.21 -24.94
C ALA A 791 14.37 6.98 -25.83
N LEU A 792 13.29 6.56 -26.50
CA LEU A 792 13.29 5.42 -27.41
C LEU A 792 12.68 5.84 -28.75
N ASP A 793 13.30 5.44 -29.86
CA ASP A 793 12.67 5.46 -31.17
C ASP A 793 11.78 4.22 -31.31
N ILE A 794 10.48 4.45 -31.38
CA ILE A 794 9.47 3.41 -31.49
C ILE A 794 8.79 3.37 -32.87
N THR A 795 9.47 3.92 -33.88
CA THR A 795 8.99 3.94 -35.26
C THR A 795 8.78 2.54 -35.80
N ASP A 796 9.71 1.65 -35.54
CA ASP A 796 9.58 0.21 -35.73
C ASP A 796 9.99 -0.53 -34.44
N PRO A 797 9.02 -1.05 -33.66
CA PRO A 797 9.31 -1.70 -32.37
C PRO A 797 10.03 -3.06 -32.51
N THR A 798 10.29 -3.54 -33.73
CA THR A 798 10.99 -4.80 -33.97
C THR A 798 12.48 -4.62 -34.30
N GLU A 799 12.97 -3.40 -34.27
CA GLU A 799 14.39 -3.06 -34.51
C GLU A 799 15.32 -3.50 -33.37
N THR A 800 16.60 -3.32 -33.59
CA THR A 800 17.66 -3.69 -32.63
C THR A 800 17.83 -2.65 -31.52
N ALA A 801 18.57 -3.03 -30.48
CA ALA A 801 18.76 -2.16 -29.30
C ALA A 801 19.37 -0.80 -29.65
N ASP A 802 20.32 -0.75 -30.59
CA ASP A 802 21.01 0.45 -31.06
C ASP A 802 20.13 1.37 -31.90
N GLU A 803 19.07 0.84 -32.51
CA GLU A 803 18.09 1.66 -33.24
C GLU A 803 16.96 2.15 -32.32
N ILE A 804 16.59 1.37 -31.28
CA ILE A 804 15.48 1.71 -30.35
C ILE A 804 15.95 2.68 -29.26
N ALA A 805 17.05 2.40 -28.52
CA ALA A 805 17.47 3.21 -27.39
C ALA A 805 18.26 4.45 -27.86
N MET A 806 17.63 5.63 -27.75
CA MET A 806 18.19 6.87 -28.25
C MET A 806 19.16 7.53 -27.28
N TRP A 807 18.71 7.82 -26.07
CA TRP A 807 19.50 8.49 -25.04
C TRP A 807 18.88 8.33 -23.65
N GLU A 808 19.71 8.55 -22.62
CA GLU A 808 19.30 8.80 -21.24
C GLU A 808 19.85 10.14 -20.76
N PHE A 809 19.07 10.88 -19.98
CA PHE A 809 19.46 12.12 -19.33
C PHE A 809 19.23 12.01 -17.84
N THR A 810 20.31 11.97 -17.06
CA THR A 810 20.32 11.66 -15.63
C THR A 810 21.07 12.71 -14.80
N ASP A 811 21.19 12.53 -13.49
CA ASP A 811 22.03 13.38 -12.63
C ASP A 811 23.53 13.22 -12.90
N ASP A 812 23.96 12.18 -13.59
CA ASP A 812 25.32 12.08 -14.13
C ASP A 812 25.58 13.09 -15.27
N ASN A 813 24.56 13.44 -16.05
CA ASN A 813 24.66 14.45 -17.11
C ASN A 813 24.57 15.88 -16.56
N ASP A 814 23.74 16.10 -15.55
CA ASP A 814 23.61 17.41 -14.90
C ASP A 814 23.16 17.24 -13.43
N ALA A 815 23.97 17.72 -12.49
CA ALA A 815 23.73 17.63 -11.04
C ALA A 815 22.46 18.35 -10.54
N ASP A 816 21.77 19.11 -11.39
CA ASP A 816 20.46 19.68 -11.10
C ASP A 816 19.32 18.74 -11.52
N MET A 817 19.58 17.56 -12.10
CA MET A 817 18.56 16.54 -12.33
C MET A 817 18.25 15.82 -11.01
N GLY A 818 16.97 15.67 -10.71
CA GLY A 818 16.42 14.97 -9.54
C GLY A 818 15.42 13.89 -9.95
N TYR A 819 14.63 13.39 -9.02
CA TYR A 819 13.61 12.38 -9.28
C TYR A 819 12.52 12.92 -10.23
N SER A 820 12.30 12.24 -11.37
CA SER A 820 11.53 12.74 -12.51
C SER A 820 10.04 12.39 -12.41
N PHE A 821 9.25 13.19 -11.69
CA PHE A 821 7.80 12.98 -11.54
C PHE A 821 6.96 13.52 -12.70
N GLY A 822 7.49 14.51 -13.41
CA GLY A 822 6.76 15.22 -14.45
C GLY A 822 6.74 14.47 -15.78
N LYS A 823 5.61 14.56 -16.50
CA LYS A 823 5.52 14.09 -17.88
C LYS A 823 6.30 15.01 -18.81
N ALA A 824 7.19 14.46 -19.65
CA ALA A 824 7.91 15.22 -20.66
C ALA A 824 6.96 15.86 -21.66
N GLN A 825 7.18 17.13 -22.02
CA GLN A 825 6.43 17.80 -23.09
C GLN A 825 7.26 17.77 -24.37
N LEU A 826 6.81 17.01 -25.36
CA LEU A 826 7.47 16.91 -26.67
C LEU A 826 6.94 18.00 -27.57
N VAL A 827 7.82 18.86 -28.07
CA VAL A 827 7.43 20.07 -28.85
C VAL A 827 8.42 20.39 -29.96
N LYS A 828 7.91 21.08 -31.01
CA LYS A 828 8.75 21.74 -31.99
C LYS A 828 9.08 23.17 -31.54
N LEU A 829 10.36 23.51 -31.43
CA LEU A 829 10.81 24.84 -31.05
C LEU A 829 10.76 25.82 -32.24
N ASN A 830 10.77 27.14 -31.94
CA ASN A 830 10.74 28.16 -32.94
C ASN A 830 11.99 28.22 -33.87
N ASP A 831 13.10 27.59 -33.45
CA ASP A 831 14.31 27.45 -34.22
C ASP A 831 14.29 26.23 -35.17
N GLY A 832 13.21 25.47 -35.14
CA GLY A 832 12.95 24.31 -36.01
C GLY A 832 13.33 22.97 -35.41
N ARG A 833 14.06 22.92 -34.29
CA ARG A 833 14.38 21.67 -33.58
C ARG A 833 13.18 21.12 -32.83
N TRP A 834 13.13 19.81 -32.67
CA TRP A 834 12.22 19.13 -31.77
C TRP A 834 12.89 18.89 -30.42
N ALA A 835 12.14 19.01 -29.35
CA ALA A 835 12.71 18.98 -28.00
C ALA A 835 11.76 18.30 -27.01
N ALA A 836 12.35 17.69 -25.97
CA ALA A 836 11.68 17.30 -24.74
C ALA A 836 11.87 18.38 -23.68
N ILE A 837 10.78 18.95 -23.18
CA ILE A 837 10.80 19.90 -22.06
C ILE A 837 10.45 19.12 -20.80
N VAL A 838 11.37 19.10 -19.82
CA VAL A 838 11.24 18.31 -18.60
C VAL A 838 11.58 19.15 -17.37
N ALA A 839 10.80 18.99 -16.31
CA ALA A 839 11.11 19.53 -14.99
C ALA A 839 12.05 18.56 -14.26
N ASN A 840 13.01 19.09 -13.53
CA ASN A 840 14.03 18.28 -12.87
C ASN A 840 13.54 17.46 -11.67
N GLY A 841 12.32 17.73 -11.15
CA GLY A 841 11.84 17.10 -9.93
C GLY A 841 12.60 17.54 -8.68
N TYR A 842 12.63 16.73 -7.64
CA TYR A 842 13.26 17.06 -6.37
C TYR A 842 14.42 16.12 -6.01
N ASN A 843 15.14 16.46 -4.93
CA ASN A 843 16.36 15.76 -4.48
C ASN A 843 17.50 15.78 -5.52
N SER A 844 17.59 16.83 -6.34
CA SER A 844 18.81 17.06 -7.13
C SER A 844 19.98 17.44 -6.20
N THR A 845 21.22 17.19 -6.64
CA THR A 845 22.42 17.47 -5.83
C THR A 845 22.55 18.94 -5.44
N ASN A 846 22.05 19.85 -6.28
CA ASN A 846 22.11 21.30 -6.03
C ASN A 846 20.84 21.89 -5.43
N GLU A 847 19.80 21.07 -5.18
CA GLU A 847 18.52 21.47 -4.59
C GLU A 847 17.83 22.66 -5.27
N LYS A 848 17.96 22.75 -6.60
CA LYS A 848 17.39 23.83 -7.42
C LYS A 848 16.15 23.34 -8.18
N ALA A 849 15.19 24.25 -8.38
CA ALA A 849 14.13 24.05 -9.34
C ALA A 849 14.62 24.42 -10.74
N VAL A 850 14.60 23.46 -11.67
CA VAL A 850 15.13 23.62 -13.02
C VAL A 850 14.18 23.06 -14.06
N LEU A 851 14.04 23.77 -15.18
CA LEU A 851 13.39 23.28 -16.38
C LEU A 851 14.46 23.06 -17.45
N PHE A 852 14.58 21.82 -17.91
CA PHE A 852 15.45 21.46 -19.02
C PHE A 852 14.68 21.45 -20.34
N VAL A 853 15.32 21.91 -21.41
CA VAL A 853 14.90 21.72 -22.80
C VAL A 853 15.99 20.87 -23.45
N LEU A 854 15.65 19.59 -23.69
CA LEU A 854 16.59 18.61 -24.26
C LEU A 854 16.31 18.43 -25.74
N ASP A 855 17.36 18.28 -26.55
CA ASP A 855 17.21 17.94 -27.95
C ASP A 855 16.62 16.53 -28.08
N ILE A 856 15.62 16.37 -28.94
CA ILE A 856 14.93 15.08 -29.06
C ILE A 856 15.82 14.01 -29.68
N GLU A 857 16.78 14.37 -30.49
CA GLU A 857 17.63 13.46 -31.25
C GLU A 857 18.69 12.79 -30.36
N ASP A 858 19.32 13.56 -29.44
CA ASP A 858 20.47 13.08 -28.66
C ASP A 858 20.43 13.37 -27.15
N GLY A 859 19.34 13.95 -26.64
CA GLY A 859 19.20 14.28 -25.22
C GLY A 859 20.06 15.44 -24.72
N SER A 860 20.81 16.12 -25.60
CA SER A 860 21.67 17.25 -25.22
C SER A 860 20.86 18.46 -24.74
N ILE A 861 21.43 19.22 -23.80
CA ILE A 861 20.75 20.40 -23.25
C ILE A 861 20.73 21.53 -24.28
N ILE A 862 19.57 21.80 -24.86
CA ILE A 862 19.34 23.01 -25.68
C ILE A 862 19.31 24.23 -24.78
N LYS A 863 18.58 24.14 -23.65
CA LYS A 863 18.43 25.24 -22.72
C LYS A 863 18.12 24.72 -21.32
N LYS A 864 18.66 25.41 -20.33
CA LYS A 864 18.39 25.19 -18.92
C LYS A 864 17.84 26.48 -18.31
N PHE A 865 16.72 26.40 -17.60
CA PHE A 865 16.12 27.51 -16.89
C PHE A 865 16.15 27.19 -15.40
N GLU A 866 16.87 27.99 -14.62
CA GLU A 866 16.79 27.96 -13.15
C GLU A 866 15.65 28.87 -12.70
N VAL A 867 14.76 28.40 -11.79
CA VAL A 867 13.59 29.11 -11.30
C VAL A 867 13.86 29.69 -9.91
#